data_1d025261b66bf1679098658837e580a2
#
_entry.id   1d025261b66bf1679098658837e580a2
#
_cell.length_a   1.000
_cell.length_b   1.000
_cell.length_c   1.000
_cell.angle_alpha   90.00
_cell.angle_beta   90.00
_cell.angle_gamma   90.00
#
_symmetry.space_group_name_H-M   'P 1'
#
loop_
_entity.id
_entity.type
_entity.pdbx_description
1 polymer ?
#
loop_
_entity_poly.entity_id
_entity_poly.type
_entity_poly.pdbx_seq_one_letter_code
_entity_poly.pdbx_strand_id
1 'polypeptide(L)'
;MRTSHRQIRKRILDAKSKITDEEFFSSRAYNGYLTDLAEAATKRYKRPLRVRVVADHDDETVAFTDYHGIYINACNHITWSFPSRLLRSMSLEGLNAHECGHNLFTDERIWHSYFAGLAKGKFYPKMPDGLDSMQKLYAKDILEALTDDTDTVPMQVIMSTAHALSNILEDGYVDARYSYEFPGSPAKGIALNNLRYADTMPEITEMINRKYYDHSIVVNLLIQYVRAHEVNNLSGYTGEFIDKLYEYIPWIDDSVYDDDARSRCEAANRILVDLWPMMQRCFDALRDKQKQAQQQAQQSSQQTGKGGSGSGSGQPGSGDDDNDGSQQGQQAVEEDLSSQLPKAAANFTIKTKPVPSNGTFTPNPGQMNAIRAQVERVIAEETSRIAAHLKNGITSSGNGGVDQNSEYEGNDYEHAADDIERLLSSMAEEKVTEELEEELSEELQREANAIRYGNAHRNIHVTVNRMAHVDQNLIDSYNRVAPELLMLSKRLQRSVSSALRDRRQGGKQTGLLIGKRLNQHALYRNDGRIFYNSRLPTEPINLSVGLLIDESGSMCSNDRITRARATAIVIQDFCESLGIPLLVVGHTAWSSHVELFSYSDFDTYDKNNRYRLMDMSARDCNRDGAALRFVAEKLSKQTSEVKILMIICDGQPNDDGYSGSAAEADLRGIKLEYARKGVKIYAAAIGEDRPRIERIYGDGYLDITNLQELPVMLTNLIVRSLPH
;
A
#
# COMPACT_ATOMS: atom_id res chain seq x y z
N MET A 1 -8.30 -20.38 -25.23
CA MET A 1 -9.57 -19.71 -25.65
C MET A 1 -9.55 -18.30 -25.10
N ARG A 2 -9.56 -17.26 -25.90
CA ARG A 2 -9.53 -15.87 -25.39
C ARG A 2 -10.77 -15.58 -24.54
N THR A 3 -10.56 -15.24 -23.28
CA THR A 3 -11.63 -14.82 -22.38
C THR A 3 -12.22 -13.51 -22.90
N SER A 4 -13.53 -13.45 -23.12
CA SER A 4 -14.17 -12.25 -23.65
C SER A 4 -14.19 -11.12 -22.59
N HIS A 5 -14.12 -9.85 -23.02
CA HIS A 5 -14.23 -8.69 -22.13
C HIS A 5 -15.47 -8.77 -21.20
N ARG A 6 -16.58 -9.35 -21.69
CA ARG A 6 -17.78 -9.56 -20.86
C ARG A 6 -17.53 -10.55 -19.72
N GLN A 7 -16.76 -11.60 -19.97
CA GLN A 7 -16.41 -12.61 -18.94
C GLN A 7 -15.43 -12.01 -17.91
N ILE A 8 -14.43 -11.26 -18.38
CA ILE A 8 -13.48 -10.55 -17.50
C ILE A 8 -14.24 -9.57 -16.58
N ARG A 9 -15.12 -8.72 -17.15
CA ARG A 9 -15.92 -7.79 -16.36
C ARG A 9 -16.82 -8.52 -15.34
N LYS A 10 -17.38 -9.68 -15.69
CA LYS A 10 -18.16 -10.49 -14.76
C LYS A 10 -17.28 -11.00 -13.62
N ARG A 11 -16.09 -11.54 -13.92
CA ARG A 11 -15.14 -12.00 -12.89
C ARG A 11 -14.73 -10.86 -11.94
N ILE A 12 -14.48 -9.67 -12.45
CA ILE A 12 -14.17 -8.49 -11.63
C ILE A 12 -15.33 -8.15 -10.69
N LEU A 13 -16.57 -8.15 -11.16
CA LEU A 13 -17.73 -7.91 -10.32
C LEU A 13 -17.93 -9.00 -9.26
N ASP A 14 -17.73 -10.25 -9.64
CA ASP A 14 -17.81 -11.39 -8.73
C ASP A 14 -16.66 -11.36 -7.67
N ALA A 15 -15.45 -10.99 -8.06
CA ALA A 15 -14.31 -10.82 -7.15
C ALA A 15 -14.56 -9.67 -6.18
N LYS A 16 -15.03 -8.52 -6.68
CA LYS A 16 -15.37 -7.34 -5.88
C LYS A 16 -16.38 -7.65 -4.77
N SER A 17 -17.40 -8.46 -5.08
CA SER A 17 -18.42 -8.85 -4.08
C SER A 17 -17.91 -9.80 -2.99
N LYS A 18 -16.75 -10.43 -3.20
CA LYS A 18 -16.14 -11.37 -2.26
C LYS A 18 -15.08 -10.75 -1.36
N ILE A 19 -14.57 -9.56 -1.70
CA ILE A 19 -13.59 -8.86 -0.87
C ILE A 19 -14.22 -8.52 0.47
N THR A 20 -13.67 -9.06 1.57
CA THR A 20 -14.12 -8.78 2.94
C THR A 20 -13.64 -7.40 3.41
N ASP A 21 -14.16 -6.93 4.55
CA ASP A 21 -13.71 -5.65 5.12
C ASP A 21 -12.29 -5.78 5.66
N GLU A 22 -11.94 -6.93 6.23
CA GLU A 22 -10.59 -7.22 6.72
C GLU A 22 -9.57 -7.18 5.54
N GLU A 23 -9.88 -7.88 4.43
CA GLU A 23 -9.03 -7.86 3.24
C GLU A 23 -8.91 -6.45 2.65
N PHE A 24 -10.01 -5.70 2.64
CA PHE A 24 -10.04 -4.35 2.10
C PHE A 24 -9.18 -3.38 2.92
N PHE A 25 -9.43 -3.29 4.23
CA PHE A 25 -8.73 -2.32 5.09
C PHE A 25 -7.25 -2.66 5.32
N SER A 26 -6.88 -3.95 5.33
CA SER A 26 -5.47 -4.36 5.41
C SER A 26 -4.74 -4.29 4.07
N SER A 27 -5.44 -3.99 2.96
CA SER A 27 -4.85 -3.97 1.63
C SER A 27 -3.79 -2.87 1.47
N ARG A 28 -2.83 -3.13 0.56
CA ARG A 28 -1.82 -2.14 0.19
C ARG A 28 -2.42 -0.85 -0.38
N ALA A 29 -3.50 -0.96 -1.13
CA ALA A 29 -4.19 0.17 -1.73
C ALA A 29 -4.80 1.08 -0.65
N TYR A 30 -5.47 0.51 0.36
CA TYR A 30 -6.05 1.28 1.45
C TYR A 30 -4.98 1.88 2.38
N ASN A 31 -3.91 1.13 2.69
CA ASN A 31 -2.76 1.65 3.42
C ASN A 31 -2.10 2.83 2.69
N GLY A 32 -1.98 2.75 1.36
CA GLY A 32 -1.49 3.84 0.52
C GLY A 32 -2.39 5.07 0.62
N TYR A 33 -3.68 4.88 0.51
CA TYR A 33 -4.67 5.94 0.63
C TYR A 33 -4.57 6.71 1.97
N LEU A 34 -4.53 6.01 3.12
CA LEU A 34 -4.36 6.66 4.41
C LEU A 34 -2.97 7.30 4.57
N THR A 35 -1.94 6.72 3.97
CA THR A 35 -0.59 7.31 3.95
C THR A 35 -0.58 8.63 3.19
N ASP A 36 -1.24 8.71 2.04
CA ASP A 36 -1.35 9.94 1.24
C ASP A 36 -2.07 11.05 2.05
N LEU A 37 -3.13 10.70 2.79
CA LEU A 37 -3.81 11.64 3.69
C LEU A 37 -2.90 12.13 4.81
N ALA A 38 -2.13 11.23 5.44
CA ALA A 38 -1.18 11.59 6.49
C ALA A 38 -0.03 12.47 5.97
N GLU A 39 0.51 12.18 4.77
CA GLU A 39 1.53 13.01 4.13
C GLU A 39 1.02 14.41 3.80
N ALA A 40 -0.19 14.51 3.28
CA ALA A 40 -0.81 15.78 2.94
C ALA A 40 -1.04 16.65 4.18
N ALA A 41 -1.57 16.08 5.26
CA ALA A 41 -1.79 16.78 6.53
C ALA A 41 -0.48 17.21 7.18
N THR A 42 0.50 16.31 7.27
CA THR A 42 1.78 16.57 7.96
C THR A 42 2.84 17.25 7.11
N LYS A 43 2.62 17.35 5.77
CA LYS A 43 3.57 17.87 4.78
C LYS A 43 4.93 17.17 4.78
N ARG A 44 4.96 15.91 5.16
CA ARG A 44 6.19 15.09 5.31
C ARG A 44 6.55 14.32 4.04
N TYR A 45 6.60 14.96 2.87
CA TYR A 45 6.84 14.33 1.57
C TYR A 45 8.23 13.66 1.40
N LYS A 46 9.25 14.09 2.15
CA LYS A 46 10.62 13.52 2.04
C LYS A 46 10.85 12.31 2.94
N ARG A 47 10.11 12.22 4.02
CA ARG A 47 10.10 11.10 4.98
C ARG A 47 8.65 10.85 5.35
N PRO A 48 7.92 10.12 4.51
CA PRO A 48 6.50 9.92 4.68
C PRO A 48 6.21 9.24 6.02
N LEU A 49 5.15 9.69 6.64
CA LEU A 49 4.58 9.04 7.81
C LEU A 49 3.73 7.86 7.29
N ARG A 50 4.31 6.68 7.28
CA ARG A 50 3.63 5.49 6.73
C ARG A 50 2.51 5.05 7.65
N VAL A 51 1.33 4.84 7.07
CA VAL A 51 0.19 4.26 7.78
C VAL A 51 0.13 2.76 7.51
N ARG A 52 0.03 1.99 8.57
CA ARG A 52 -0.16 0.54 8.52
C ARG A 52 -1.46 0.16 9.21
N VAL A 53 -2.40 -0.33 8.42
CA VAL A 53 -3.65 -0.88 8.93
C VAL A 53 -3.52 -2.40 8.99
N VAL A 54 -3.83 -2.95 10.13
CA VAL A 54 -3.95 -4.39 10.35
C VAL A 54 -5.41 -4.73 10.66
N ALA A 55 -5.82 -5.96 10.43
CA ALA A 55 -7.14 -6.47 10.80
C ALA A 55 -6.96 -7.64 11.77
N ASP A 56 -6.99 -7.34 13.05
CA ASP A 56 -6.80 -8.31 14.12
C ASP A 56 -7.89 -8.14 15.17
N HIS A 57 -8.73 -9.17 15.35
CA HIS A 57 -9.82 -9.18 16.32
C HIS A 57 -9.37 -9.49 17.75
N ASP A 58 -8.17 -10.04 17.90
CA ASP A 58 -7.62 -10.42 19.21
C ASP A 58 -6.78 -9.29 19.82
N ASP A 59 -6.39 -8.29 19.02
CA ASP A 59 -5.64 -7.11 19.49
C ASP A 59 -6.60 -6.00 19.94
N GLU A 60 -6.54 -5.63 21.21
CA GLU A 60 -7.32 -4.53 21.79
C GLU A 60 -6.83 -3.13 21.37
N THR A 61 -5.67 -3.03 20.73
CA THR A 61 -5.11 -1.76 20.27
C THR A 61 -6.02 -1.10 19.24
N VAL A 62 -6.33 0.17 19.44
CA VAL A 62 -7.15 0.95 18.49
C VAL A 62 -6.26 1.56 17.41
N ALA A 63 -5.37 2.46 17.80
CA ALA A 63 -4.38 3.11 16.96
C ALA A 63 -3.23 3.64 17.83
N PHE A 64 -2.06 3.88 17.24
CA PHE A 64 -0.96 4.60 17.87
C PHE A 64 0.04 5.13 16.82
N THR A 65 0.83 6.12 17.22
CA THR A 65 1.93 6.64 16.42
C THR A 65 3.26 6.58 17.16
N ASP A 66 4.35 6.32 16.42
CA ASP A 66 5.72 6.36 16.92
C ASP A 66 6.54 7.48 16.24
N TYR A 67 5.90 8.44 15.59
CA TYR A 67 6.48 9.50 14.74
C TYR A 67 7.18 9.05 13.45
N HIS A 68 7.35 7.74 13.25
CA HIS A 68 7.88 7.15 12.02
C HIS A 68 6.77 6.48 11.22
N GLY A 69 5.72 6.07 11.89
CA GLY A 69 4.55 5.45 11.31
C GLY A 69 3.32 5.62 12.19
N ILE A 70 2.17 5.38 11.61
CA ILE A 70 0.88 5.27 12.27
C ILE A 70 0.41 3.84 12.13
N TYR A 71 -0.03 3.24 13.22
CA TYR A 71 -0.55 1.88 13.27
C TYR A 71 -2.01 1.94 13.68
N ILE A 72 -2.88 1.28 12.92
CA ILE A 72 -4.32 1.26 13.17
C ILE A 72 -4.81 -0.18 13.06
N ASN A 73 -5.57 -0.64 14.03
CA ASN A 73 -6.29 -1.90 13.93
C ASN A 73 -7.70 -1.65 13.38
N ALA A 74 -8.00 -2.14 12.18
CA ALA A 74 -9.31 -1.98 11.55
C ALA A 74 -10.43 -2.74 12.31
N CYS A 75 -10.06 -3.81 13.03
CA CYS A 75 -11.01 -4.62 13.81
C CYS A 75 -11.18 -4.14 15.25
N ASN A 76 -10.69 -2.93 15.59
CA ASN A 76 -10.90 -2.36 16.92
C ASN A 76 -12.40 -2.19 17.22
N HIS A 77 -12.74 -2.18 18.52
CA HIS A 77 -14.12 -2.17 19.00
C HIS A 77 -14.96 -0.95 18.54
N ILE A 78 -14.32 0.19 18.27
CA ILE A 78 -15.00 1.40 17.77
C ILE A 78 -15.34 1.22 16.30
N THR A 79 -14.33 1.03 15.45
CA THR A 79 -14.49 0.90 14.00
C THR A 79 -15.39 -0.28 13.61
N TRP A 80 -15.20 -1.43 14.26
CA TRP A 80 -15.94 -2.64 13.91
C TRP A 80 -17.41 -2.59 14.35
N SER A 81 -17.77 -1.70 15.27
CA SER A 81 -19.16 -1.48 15.67
C SER A 81 -20.01 -0.80 14.59
N PHE A 82 -19.40 -0.18 13.58
CA PHE A 82 -20.15 0.45 12.50
C PHE A 82 -20.66 -0.57 11.49
N PRO A 83 -21.90 -0.41 10.98
CA PRO A 83 -22.56 -1.42 10.17
C PRO A 83 -22.12 -1.43 8.70
N SER A 84 -21.49 -0.37 8.19
CA SER A 84 -21.13 -0.26 6.77
C SER A 84 -19.64 -0.01 6.58
N ARG A 85 -19.12 -0.49 5.44
CA ARG A 85 -17.72 -0.24 5.03
C ARG A 85 -17.41 1.25 4.94
N LEU A 86 -18.35 2.05 4.49
CA LEU A 86 -18.19 3.51 4.43
C LEU A 86 -17.95 4.12 5.81
N LEU A 87 -18.80 3.80 6.79
CA LEU A 87 -18.64 4.31 8.14
C LEU A 87 -17.38 3.78 8.82
N ARG A 88 -16.99 2.53 8.56
CA ARG A 88 -15.72 1.96 9.03
C ARG A 88 -14.52 2.69 8.42
N SER A 89 -14.58 3.02 7.12
CA SER A 89 -13.53 3.82 6.46
C SER A 89 -13.44 5.23 7.07
N MET A 90 -14.57 5.90 7.27
CA MET A 90 -14.59 7.21 7.94
C MET A 90 -14.02 7.13 9.37
N SER A 91 -14.31 6.06 10.11
CA SER A 91 -13.71 5.82 11.43
C SER A 91 -12.19 5.69 11.34
N LEU A 92 -11.68 4.89 10.39
CA LEU A 92 -10.24 4.70 10.19
C LEU A 92 -9.54 5.99 9.73
N GLU A 93 -10.19 6.82 8.92
CA GLU A 93 -9.68 8.15 8.57
C GLU A 93 -9.63 9.07 9.81
N GLY A 94 -10.63 8.99 10.67
CA GLY A 94 -10.65 9.72 11.95
C GLY A 94 -9.53 9.30 12.89
N LEU A 95 -9.24 8.00 13.00
CA LEU A 95 -8.11 7.49 13.78
C LEU A 95 -6.78 7.96 13.18
N ASN A 96 -6.63 7.86 11.86
CA ASN A 96 -5.45 8.37 11.16
C ASN A 96 -5.25 9.88 11.39
N ALA A 97 -6.33 10.64 11.37
CA ALA A 97 -6.31 12.09 11.63
C ALA A 97 -5.90 12.41 13.07
N HIS A 98 -6.42 11.68 14.05
CA HIS A 98 -6.05 11.79 15.45
C HIS A 98 -4.55 11.57 15.67
N GLU A 99 -4.00 10.47 15.12
CA GLU A 99 -2.57 10.16 15.20
C GLU A 99 -1.69 11.18 14.45
N CYS A 100 -2.16 11.70 13.32
CA CYS A 100 -1.52 12.84 12.64
C CYS A 100 -1.53 14.10 13.53
N GLY A 101 -2.60 14.31 14.27
CA GLY A 101 -2.74 15.43 15.20
C GLY A 101 -1.69 15.39 16.32
N HIS A 102 -1.43 14.23 16.91
CA HIS A 102 -0.34 14.06 17.88
C HIS A 102 1.02 14.39 17.25
N ASN A 103 1.26 13.96 16.00
CA ASN A 103 2.49 14.29 15.26
C ASN A 103 2.65 15.79 14.97
N LEU A 104 1.57 16.54 14.88
CA LEU A 104 1.57 17.97 14.53
C LEU A 104 1.56 18.88 15.75
N PHE A 105 0.81 18.54 16.80
CA PHE A 105 0.39 19.49 17.82
C PHE A 105 0.83 19.14 19.25
N THR A 106 1.15 17.87 19.57
CA THR A 106 1.58 17.47 20.92
C THR A 106 2.98 17.97 21.25
N ASP A 107 3.15 18.69 22.38
CA ASP A 107 4.45 19.08 22.93
C ASP A 107 4.95 18.04 23.95
N GLU A 108 5.71 17.08 23.43
CA GLU A 108 6.32 15.98 24.16
C GLU A 108 7.19 16.42 25.35
N ARG A 109 7.91 17.54 25.21
CA ARG A 109 8.80 18.02 26.27
C ARG A 109 8.03 18.49 27.48
N ILE A 110 6.88 19.15 27.27
CA ILE A 110 5.99 19.59 28.34
C ILE A 110 5.38 18.35 29.00
N TRP A 111 4.91 17.41 28.20
CA TRP A 111 4.34 16.15 28.68
C TRP A 111 5.32 15.34 29.55
N HIS A 112 6.56 15.13 29.08
CA HIS A 112 7.62 14.50 29.89
C HIS A 112 7.99 15.31 31.15
N SER A 113 8.00 16.64 31.07
CA SER A 113 8.27 17.50 32.22
C SER A 113 7.19 17.39 33.28
N TYR A 114 5.94 17.21 32.87
CA TYR A 114 4.80 17.01 33.77
C TYR A 114 4.99 15.73 34.62
N PHE A 115 5.20 14.59 34.00
CA PHE A 115 5.38 13.34 34.74
C PHE A 115 6.70 13.27 35.52
N ALA A 116 7.78 13.81 34.98
CA ALA A 116 9.05 13.94 35.70
C ALA A 116 8.95 14.87 36.91
N GLY A 117 8.06 15.86 36.85
CA GLY A 117 7.73 16.71 37.98
C GLY A 117 7.01 15.96 39.08
N LEU A 118 5.90 15.28 38.72
CA LEU A 118 5.11 14.48 39.68
C LEU A 118 5.95 13.38 40.34
N ALA A 119 6.75 12.64 39.59
CA ALA A 119 7.67 11.62 40.13
C ALA A 119 8.71 12.19 41.14
N LYS A 120 8.96 13.49 41.13
CA LYS A 120 9.82 14.20 42.10
C LYS A 120 9.05 14.93 43.19
N GLY A 121 7.76 14.68 43.34
CA GLY A 121 6.88 15.36 44.28
C GLY A 121 6.75 16.87 43.97
N LYS A 122 6.61 17.24 42.70
CA LYS A 122 6.44 18.63 42.26
C LYS A 122 5.41 18.74 41.15
N PHE A 123 4.48 19.69 41.32
CA PHE A 123 3.59 20.06 40.21
C PHE A 123 4.35 20.80 39.09
N TYR A 124 4.02 20.50 37.86
CA TYR A 124 4.52 21.19 36.68
C TYR A 124 3.34 21.81 35.90
N PRO A 125 3.45 23.04 35.42
CA PRO A 125 4.61 23.94 35.47
C PRO A 125 4.82 24.59 36.85
N LYS A 126 3.76 24.64 37.68
CA LYS A 126 3.75 25.22 39.02
C LYS A 126 2.61 24.61 39.88
N MET A 127 2.59 24.96 41.17
CA MET A 127 1.42 24.69 42.01
C MET A 127 0.17 25.35 41.40
N PRO A 128 -0.99 24.68 41.32
CA PRO A 128 -2.20 25.27 40.78
C PRO A 128 -2.59 26.55 41.49
N ASP A 129 -3.02 27.55 40.74
CA ASP A 129 -3.45 28.83 41.27
C ASP A 129 -4.93 28.76 41.81
N GLY A 130 -5.29 29.65 42.68
CA GLY A 130 -6.67 29.81 43.19
C GLY A 130 -7.15 28.70 44.12
N LEU A 131 -6.26 27.86 44.64
CA LEU A 131 -6.59 26.83 45.62
C LEU A 131 -7.05 27.46 46.98
N ASP A 132 -8.11 26.94 47.53
CA ASP A 132 -8.55 27.27 48.88
C ASP A 132 -7.61 26.64 49.96
N SER A 133 -7.95 26.85 51.25
CA SER A 133 -7.11 26.36 52.36
C SER A 133 -7.06 24.83 52.46
N MET A 134 -8.15 24.16 52.12
CA MET A 134 -8.23 22.69 52.12
C MET A 134 -7.54 22.10 50.92
N GLN A 135 -7.77 22.65 49.73
CA GLN A 135 -7.11 22.24 48.51
C GLN A 135 -5.58 22.41 48.57
N LYS A 136 -5.09 23.43 49.27
CA LYS A 136 -3.64 23.59 49.54
C LYS A 136 -3.09 22.48 50.43
N LEU A 137 -3.89 21.99 51.40
CA LEU A 137 -3.51 20.83 52.19
C LEU A 137 -3.49 19.57 51.33
N TYR A 138 -4.54 19.35 50.53
CA TYR A 138 -4.59 18.22 49.57
C TYR A 138 -3.41 18.21 48.61
N ALA A 139 -3.05 19.36 48.05
CA ALA A 139 -1.89 19.47 47.19
C ALA A 139 -0.59 19.08 47.89
N LYS A 140 -0.43 19.43 49.17
CA LYS A 140 0.71 19.02 50.00
C LYS A 140 0.70 17.51 50.23
N ASP A 141 -0.44 16.94 50.65
CA ASP A 141 -0.58 15.50 50.88
C ASP A 141 -0.31 14.68 49.64
N ILE A 142 -0.73 15.13 48.43
CA ILE A 142 -0.43 14.51 47.16
C ILE A 142 1.09 14.47 46.93
N LEU A 143 1.80 15.62 47.12
CA LEU A 143 3.25 15.66 46.90
C LEU A 143 4.04 14.82 47.89
N GLU A 144 3.54 14.70 49.17
CA GLU A 144 4.11 13.82 50.16
C GLU A 144 3.90 12.34 49.76
N ALA A 145 2.66 11.97 49.34
CA ALA A 145 2.31 10.63 48.91
C ALA A 145 3.08 10.17 47.65
N LEU A 146 3.42 11.11 46.71
CA LEU A 146 4.22 10.80 45.54
C LEU A 146 5.70 10.45 45.87
N THR A 147 6.18 10.84 47.03
CA THR A 147 7.57 10.63 47.48
C THR A 147 7.70 9.66 48.62
N ASP A 148 6.61 9.03 49.05
CA ASP A 148 6.60 8.02 50.10
C ASP A 148 6.90 6.64 49.53
N ASP A 149 8.14 6.16 49.77
CA ASP A 149 8.57 4.84 49.36
C ASP A 149 8.03 3.70 50.24
N THR A 150 7.33 4.03 51.38
CA THR A 150 6.83 3.02 52.32
C THR A 150 5.43 2.51 51.94
N ASP A 151 4.61 3.35 51.31
CA ASP A 151 3.28 3.01 50.82
C ASP A 151 3.14 3.46 49.35
N THR A 152 3.20 2.52 48.47
CA THR A 152 3.17 2.78 47.01
C THR A 152 1.75 2.93 46.46
N VAL A 153 0.71 2.58 47.20
CA VAL A 153 -0.70 2.63 46.72
C VAL A 153 -1.15 4.05 46.38
N PRO A 154 -0.97 5.07 47.28
CA PRO A 154 -1.36 6.43 46.92
C PRO A 154 -0.59 6.96 45.70
N MET A 155 0.69 6.69 45.59
CA MET A 155 1.51 7.06 44.42
C MET A 155 0.92 6.47 43.12
N GLN A 156 0.56 5.18 43.11
CA GLN A 156 -0.04 4.52 41.93
C GLN A 156 -1.36 5.16 41.54
N VAL A 157 -2.25 5.42 42.53
CA VAL A 157 -3.56 6.08 42.27
C VAL A 157 -3.36 7.48 41.71
N ILE A 158 -2.47 8.28 42.28
CA ILE A 158 -2.18 9.64 41.82
C ILE A 158 -1.62 9.60 40.38
N MET A 159 -0.61 8.75 40.10
CA MET A 159 0.03 8.68 38.81
C MET A 159 -0.94 8.16 37.74
N SER A 160 -1.72 7.12 38.02
CA SER A 160 -2.73 6.60 37.08
C SER A 160 -3.81 7.62 36.75
N THR A 161 -4.29 8.35 37.78
CA THR A 161 -5.28 9.41 37.59
C THR A 161 -4.70 10.59 36.81
N ALA A 162 -3.49 11.01 37.14
CA ALA A 162 -2.79 12.09 36.45
C ALA A 162 -2.54 11.71 34.94
N HIS A 163 -2.19 10.46 34.70
CA HIS A 163 -1.99 9.96 33.35
C HIS A 163 -3.31 9.98 32.55
N ALA A 164 -4.41 9.48 33.14
CA ALA A 164 -5.72 9.51 32.50
C ALA A 164 -6.16 10.95 32.19
N LEU A 165 -6.06 11.87 33.16
CA LEU A 165 -6.41 13.28 32.97
C LEU A 165 -5.56 13.95 31.87
N SER A 166 -4.25 13.73 31.89
CA SER A 166 -3.34 14.31 30.89
C SER A 166 -3.68 13.83 29.48
N ASN A 167 -3.96 12.53 29.31
CA ASN A 167 -4.34 11.96 28.02
C ASN A 167 -5.70 12.51 27.55
N ILE A 168 -6.70 12.55 28.42
CA ILE A 168 -8.02 13.08 28.07
C ILE A 168 -7.93 14.52 27.55
N LEU A 169 -7.17 15.37 28.23
CA LEU A 169 -7.04 16.78 27.83
C LEU A 169 -6.20 16.95 26.57
N GLU A 170 -5.15 16.15 26.41
CA GLU A 170 -4.31 16.20 25.19
C GLU A 170 -5.07 15.67 23.97
N ASP A 171 -5.77 14.55 24.09
CA ASP A 171 -6.62 14.00 23.03
C ASP A 171 -7.71 15.01 22.62
N GLY A 172 -8.34 15.66 23.61
CA GLY A 172 -9.35 16.69 23.35
C GLY A 172 -8.77 17.88 22.57
N TYR A 173 -7.58 18.36 22.96
CA TYR A 173 -6.88 19.42 22.25
C TYR A 173 -6.52 19.00 20.83
N VAL A 174 -5.94 17.81 20.65
CA VAL A 174 -5.52 17.28 19.35
C VAL A 174 -6.71 17.15 18.41
N ASP A 175 -7.82 16.58 18.87
CA ASP A 175 -9.04 16.42 18.08
C ASP A 175 -9.66 17.78 17.70
N ALA A 176 -9.74 18.71 18.64
CA ALA A 176 -10.27 20.04 18.39
C ALA A 176 -9.37 20.83 17.40
N ARG A 177 -8.05 20.78 17.62
CA ARG A 177 -7.08 21.50 16.79
C ARG A 177 -7.04 20.93 15.39
N TYR A 178 -7.00 19.60 15.25
CA TYR A 178 -6.99 18.95 13.95
C TYR A 178 -8.28 19.25 13.17
N SER A 179 -9.44 19.12 13.83
CA SER A 179 -10.74 19.43 13.21
C SER A 179 -10.89 20.91 12.80
N TYR A 180 -10.23 21.81 13.51
CA TYR A 180 -10.18 23.22 13.14
C TYR A 180 -9.34 23.47 11.88
N GLU A 181 -8.16 22.84 11.80
CA GLU A 181 -7.23 22.99 10.66
C GLU A 181 -7.68 22.20 9.41
N PHE A 182 -8.34 21.04 9.60
CA PHE A 182 -8.74 20.12 8.54
C PHE A 182 -10.23 19.74 8.68
N PRO A 183 -11.15 20.67 8.38
CA PRO A 183 -12.59 20.50 8.66
C PRO A 183 -13.32 19.47 7.76
N GLY A 184 -12.64 18.84 6.79
CA GLY A 184 -13.20 17.87 5.85
C GLY A 184 -13.50 16.49 6.45
N SER A 185 -13.38 15.43 5.65
CA SER A 185 -13.64 14.04 6.07
C SER A 185 -12.86 13.58 7.29
N PRO A 186 -11.58 13.95 7.47
CA PRO A 186 -10.85 13.56 8.67
C PRO A 186 -11.51 14.07 9.96
N ALA A 187 -11.95 15.34 9.99
CA ALA A 187 -12.68 15.90 11.15
C ALA A 187 -14.02 15.18 11.40
N LYS A 188 -14.72 14.81 10.32
CA LYS A 188 -15.95 13.99 10.43
C LYS A 188 -15.66 12.60 11.01
N GLY A 189 -14.54 11.99 10.61
CA GLY A 189 -14.08 10.72 11.15
C GLY A 189 -13.74 10.80 12.65
N ILE A 190 -13.05 11.87 13.08
CA ILE A 190 -12.79 12.15 14.51
C ILE A 190 -14.13 12.26 15.26
N ALA A 191 -15.06 13.09 14.79
CA ALA A 191 -16.35 13.29 15.41
C ALA A 191 -17.17 11.99 15.47
N LEU A 192 -17.14 11.16 14.41
CA LEU A 192 -17.77 9.85 14.37
C LEU A 192 -17.23 8.92 15.46
N ASN A 193 -15.91 8.83 15.60
CA ASN A 193 -15.26 8.02 16.62
C ASN A 193 -15.57 8.51 18.03
N ASN A 194 -15.53 9.81 18.25
CA ASN A 194 -15.80 10.42 19.55
C ASN A 194 -17.24 10.19 20.00
N LEU A 195 -18.22 10.35 19.11
CA LEU A 195 -19.61 10.03 19.39
C LEU A 195 -19.78 8.55 19.74
N ARG A 196 -19.19 7.67 18.94
CA ARG A 196 -19.30 6.22 19.16
C ARG A 196 -18.60 5.78 20.44
N TYR A 197 -17.44 6.36 20.74
CA TYR A 197 -16.74 6.09 21.99
C TYR A 197 -17.59 6.49 23.20
N ALA A 198 -18.18 7.68 23.19
CA ALA A 198 -19.06 8.15 24.24
C ALA A 198 -20.29 7.24 24.42
N ASP A 199 -20.90 6.77 23.31
CA ASP A 199 -22.05 5.83 23.35
C ASP A 199 -21.68 4.49 24.00
N THR A 200 -20.43 4.04 23.90
CA THR A 200 -19.98 2.77 24.50
C THR A 200 -19.56 2.88 25.94
N MET A 201 -19.41 4.10 26.47
CA MET A 201 -19.03 4.34 27.86
C MET A 201 -20.17 3.99 28.80
N PRO A 202 -19.85 3.42 29.98
CA PRO A 202 -20.89 3.02 30.93
C PRO A 202 -21.64 4.23 31.51
N GLU A 203 -22.90 4.05 31.77
CA GLU A 203 -23.73 5.04 32.48
C GLU A 203 -23.30 5.21 33.95
N ILE A 204 -23.56 6.39 34.53
CA ILE A 204 -23.18 6.71 35.92
C ILE A 204 -23.71 5.67 36.91
N THR A 205 -24.99 5.33 36.84
CA THR A 205 -25.58 4.34 37.72
C THR A 205 -25.03 2.94 37.51
N GLU A 206 -24.61 2.60 36.30
CA GLU A 206 -23.93 1.35 36.01
C GLU A 206 -22.55 1.31 36.68
N MET A 207 -21.74 2.38 36.56
CA MET A 207 -20.45 2.48 37.23
C MET A 207 -20.58 2.38 38.75
N ILE A 208 -21.59 3.03 39.34
CA ILE A 208 -21.90 2.93 40.77
C ILE A 208 -22.25 1.48 41.16
N ASN A 209 -23.11 0.82 40.37
CA ASN A 209 -23.52 -0.57 40.63
C ASN A 209 -22.35 -1.55 40.48
N ARG A 210 -21.44 -1.31 39.57
CA ARG A 210 -20.19 -2.07 39.35
C ARG A 210 -19.12 -1.74 40.40
N LYS A 211 -19.39 -0.81 41.32
CA LYS A 211 -18.48 -0.38 42.39
C LYS A 211 -17.17 0.22 41.89
N TYR A 212 -17.27 1.05 40.85
CA TYR A 212 -16.13 1.85 40.42
C TYR A 212 -15.71 2.79 41.56
N TYR A 213 -14.41 3.07 41.66
CA TYR A 213 -13.92 4.08 42.59
C TYR A 213 -14.44 5.46 42.20
N ASP A 214 -14.76 6.29 43.22
CA ASP A 214 -15.41 7.58 43.00
C ASP A 214 -14.64 8.48 42.02
N HIS A 215 -13.32 8.58 42.14
CA HIS A 215 -12.48 9.34 41.22
C HIS A 215 -12.51 8.75 39.79
N SER A 216 -12.58 7.42 39.67
CA SER A 216 -12.68 6.76 38.35
C SER A 216 -14.01 7.08 37.67
N ILE A 217 -15.12 7.18 38.41
CA ILE A 217 -16.42 7.61 37.85
C ILE A 217 -16.27 9.01 37.25
N VAL A 218 -15.72 9.96 38.02
CA VAL A 218 -15.54 11.34 37.53
C VAL A 218 -14.66 11.38 36.31
N VAL A 219 -13.53 10.67 36.28
CA VAL A 219 -12.63 10.62 35.11
C VAL A 219 -13.34 10.03 33.89
N ASN A 220 -14.23 9.03 34.06
CA ASN A 220 -15.07 8.52 32.97
C ASN A 220 -16.09 9.55 32.45
N LEU A 221 -16.60 10.42 33.29
CA LEU A 221 -17.47 11.52 32.85
C LEU A 221 -16.66 12.59 32.08
N LEU A 222 -15.44 12.86 32.53
CA LEU A 222 -14.55 13.84 31.86
C LEU A 222 -14.23 13.43 30.41
N ILE A 223 -13.88 12.17 30.15
CA ILE A 223 -13.61 11.73 28.81
C ILE A 223 -14.85 11.78 27.90
N GLN A 224 -16.02 11.43 28.43
CA GLN A 224 -17.29 11.53 27.70
C GLN A 224 -17.54 13.01 27.30
N TYR A 225 -17.38 13.93 28.24
CA TYR A 225 -17.56 15.35 27.98
C TYR A 225 -16.52 15.88 26.95
N VAL A 226 -15.26 15.59 27.13
CA VAL A 226 -14.20 16.06 26.21
C VAL A 226 -14.44 15.55 24.79
N ARG A 227 -14.88 14.31 24.63
CA ARG A 227 -15.09 13.73 23.30
C ARG A 227 -16.43 14.12 22.68
N ALA A 228 -17.52 14.14 23.44
CA ALA A 228 -18.86 14.31 22.89
C ALA A 228 -19.62 15.55 23.40
N HIS A 229 -19.08 16.30 24.37
CA HIS A 229 -19.75 17.38 25.09
C HIS A 229 -21.07 16.94 25.76
N GLU A 230 -21.24 15.64 25.95
CA GLU A 230 -22.36 15.00 26.58
C GLU A 230 -21.87 13.86 27.47
N VAL A 231 -22.66 13.48 28.46
CA VAL A 231 -22.36 12.34 29.32
C VAL A 231 -23.54 11.35 29.36
N ASN A 232 -23.22 10.08 29.52
CA ASN A 232 -24.19 9.01 29.55
C ASN A 232 -24.89 9.01 30.94
N ASN A 233 -26.01 9.68 31.02
CA ASN A 233 -26.82 9.83 32.24
C ASN A 233 -28.33 9.60 31.97
N LEU A 234 -28.65 8.45 31.39
CA LEU A 234 -30.02 8.09 31.00
C LEU A 234 -30.94 7.93 32.23
N SER A 235 -30.38 7.53 33.37
CA SER A 235 -31.10 7.40 34.64
C SER A 235 -31.44 8.74 35.30
N GLY A 236 -30.88 9.85 34.83
CA GLY A 236 -31.06 11.17 35.41
C GLY A 236 -30.40 11.29 36.78
N TYR A 237 -29.25 10.66 36.98
CA TYR A 237 -28.49 10.81 38.24
C TYR A 237 -28.15 12.28 38.49
N THR A 238 -28.38 12.69 39.76
CA THR A 238 -28.00 14.00 40.28
C THR A 238 -27.18 13.79 41.55
N GLY A 239 -26.02 14.40 41.68
CA GLY A 239 -25.19 14.28 42.88
C GLY A 239 -23.71 14.57 42.60
N GLU A 240 -22.85 14.22 43.57
CA GLU A 240 -21.44 14.63 43.65
C GLU A 240 -20.66 14.47 42.34
N PHE A 241 -20.86 13.40 41.58
CA PHE A 241 -20.10 13.15 40.34
C PHE A 241 -20.45 14.13 39.22
N ILE A 242 -21.75 14.43 39.06
CA ILE A 242 -22.21 15.42 38.06
C ILE A 242 -21.84 16.84 38.50
N ASP A 243 -21.96 17.15 39.80
CA ASP A 243 -21.57 18.46 40.32
C ASP A 243 -20.10 18.73 40.08
N LYS A 244 -19.24 17.73 40.29
CA LYS A 244 -17.80 17.83 39.99
C LYS A 244 -17.53 18.00 38.49
N LEU A 245 -18.23 17.30 37.62
CA LEU A 245 -18.11 17.50 36.18
C LEU A 245 -18.39 18.97 35.80
N TYR A 246 -19.53 19.52 36.27
CA TYR A 246 -19.88 20.92 35.97
C TYR A 246 -18.87 21.92 36.53
N GLU A 247 -18.24 21.63 37.65
CA GLU A 247 -17.17 22.45 38.22
C GLU A 247 -15.91 22.45 37.31
N TYR A 248 -15.60 21.31 36.65
CA TYR A 248 -14.38 21.13 35.88
C TYR A 248 -14.51 21.59 34.41
N ILE A 249 -15.72 21.66 33.86
CA ILE A 249 -15.98 22.07 32.48
C ILE A 249 -15.22 23.36 32.08
N PRO A 250 -15.27 24.47 32.85
CA PRO A 250 -14.52 25.68 32.46
C PRO A 250 -13.02 25.47 32.37
N TRP A 251 -12.42 24.66 33.26
CA TRP A 251 -10.99 24.38 33.26
C TRP A 251 -10.58 23.48 32.11
N ILE A 252 -11.46 22.57 31.71
CA ILE A 252 -11.27 21.68 30.56
C ILE A 252 -11.32 22.51 29.28
N ASP A 253 -12.39 23.26 29.09
CA ASP A 253 -12.59 24.05 27.86
C ASP A 253 -11.47 25.09 27.68
N ASP A 254 -11.10 25.81 28.73
CA ASP A 254 -9.98 26.76 28.68
C ASP A 254 -8.66 26.09 28.28
N SER A 255 -8.41 24.84 28.71
CA SER A 255 -7.16 24.13 28.45
C SER A 255 -7.14 23.38 27.12
N VAL A 256 -8.27 22.80 26.73
CA VAL A 256 -8.39 22.04 25.47
C VAL A 256 -8.32 22.96 24.24
N TYR A 257 -8.75 24.22 24.38
CA TYR A 257 -8.67 25.19 23.28
C TYR A 257 -7.46 26.11 23.37
N ASP A 258 -6.51 25.87 24.28
CA ASP A 258 -5.28 26.65 24.40
C ASP A 258 -4.10 25.92 23.68
N ASP A 259 -3.36 26.65 22.86
CA ASP A 259 -2.16 26.15 22.19
C ASP A 259 -1.00 25.86 23.16
N ASP A 260 -0.99 26.46 24.37
CA ASP A 260 0.04 26.17 25.37
C ASP A 260 -0.28 24.88 26.13
N ALA A 261 0.48 23.81 25.87
CA ALA A 261 0.33 22.53 26.57
C ALA A 261 0.45 22.63 28.11
N ARG A 262 1.03 23.71 28.65
CA ARG A 262 1.07 23.94 30.11
C ARG A 262 -0.30 24.18 30.71
N SER A 263 -1.22 24.78 29.98
CA SER A 263 -2.61 24.99 30.40
C SER A 263 -3.29 23.65 30.69
N ARG A 264 -3.05 22.64 29.86
CA ARG A 264 -3.54 21.28 30.09
C ARG A 264 -2.93 20.61 31.33
N CYS A 265 -1.62 20.83 31.57
CA CYS A 265 -0.98 20.37 32.82
C CYS A 265 -1.58 21.07 34.06
N GLU A 266 -1.83 22.38 33.98
CA GLU A 266 -2.44 23.14 35.09
C GLU A 266 -3.88 22.69 35.37
N ALA A 267 -4.68 22.44 34.33
CA ALA A 267 -6.03 21.88 34.45
C ALA A 267 -6.01 20.46 35.09
N ALA A 268 -5.14 19.59 34.62
CA ALA A 268 -4.95 18.24 35.14
C ALA A 268 -4.56 18.29 36.64
N ASN A 269 -3.61 19.15 37.01
CA ASN A 269 -3.18 19.30 38.41
C ASN A 269 -4.33 19.82 39.30
N ARG A 270 -5.11 20.76 38.80
CA ARG A 270 -6.22 21.34 39.55
C ARG A 270 -7.31 20.31 39.81
N ILE A 271 -7.68 19.54 38.80
CA ILE A 271 -8.63 18.43 38.90
C ILE A 271 -8.08 17.34 39.84
N LEU A 272 -6.78 16.99 39.71
CA LEU A 272 -6.14 16.00 40.57
C LEU A 272 -6.20 16.38 42.07
N VAL A 273 -5.91 17.64 42.38
CA VAL A 273 -5.98 18.16 43.75
C VAL A 273 -7.42 18.09 44.28
N ASP A 274 -8.41 18.45 43.47
CA ASP A 274 -9.82 18.45 43.91
C ASP A 274 -10.38 17.02 44.02
N LEU A 275 -9.88 16.05 43.30
CA LEU A 275 -10.23 14.63 43.37
C LEU A 275 -9.55 13.91 44.54
N TRP A 276 -8.64 14.54 45.30
CA TRP A 276 -7.89 13.89 46.37
C TRP A 276 -8.76 13.16 47.41
N PRO A 277 -9.87 13.75 47.96
CA PRO A 277 -10.73 13.04 48.90
C PRO A 277 -11.37 11.78 48.29
N MET A 278 -11.69 11.79 47.01
CA MET A 278 -12.24 10.62 46.32
C MET A 278 -11.17 9.52 46.14
N MET A 279 -9.94 9.89 45.80
CA MET A 279 -8.81 8.95 45.70
C MET A 279 -8.49 8.31 47.07
N GLN A 280 -8.52 9.10 48.15
CA GLN A 280 -8.29 8.57 49.49
C GLN A 280 -9.32 7.47 49.91
N ARG A 281 -10.57 7.61 49.48
CA ARG A 281 -11.63 6.60 49.76
C ARG A 281 -11.33 5.21 49.22
N CYS A 282 -10.48 5.06 48.22
CA CYS A 282 -10.17 3.77 47.61
C CYS A 282 -8.85 3.13 48.14
N PHE A 283 -8.02 3.86 48.91
CA PHE A 283 -6.70 3.36 49.30
C PHE A 283 -6.72 2.06 50.10
N ASP A 284 -7.62 1.92 51.08
CA ASP A 284 -7.69 0.72 51.92
C ASP A 284 -8.10 -0.51 51.10
N ALA A 285 -9.05 -0.37 50.19
CA ALA A 285 -9.44 -1.45 49.29
C ALA A 285 -8.29 -1.90 48.38
N LEU A 286 -7.51 -0.95 47.88
CA LEU A 286 -6.35 -1.24 47.02
C LEU A 286 -5.17 -1.84 47.78
N ARG A 287 -4.92 -1.35 49.02
CA ARG A 287 -3.92 -1.95 49.92
C ARG A 287 -4.22 -3.41 50.22
N ASP A 288 -5.50 -3.72 50.45
CA ASP A 288 -5.90 -5.10 50.68
C ASP A 288 -5.75 -5.99 49.44
N LYS A 289 -6.04 -5.49 48.24
CA LYS A 289 -5.77 -6.18 46.99
C LYS A 289 -4.24 -6.42 46.77
N GLN A 290 -3.43 -5.39 47.04
CA GLN A 290 -1.98 -5.50 46.96
C GLN A 290 -1.42 -6.60 47.88
N LYS A 291 -1.89 -6.63 49.17
CA LYS A 291 -1.50 -7.66 50.12
C LYS A 291 -1.93 -9.07 49.68
N GLN A 292 -3.14 -9.21 49.15
CA GLN A 292 -3.65 -10.49 48.64
C GLN A 292 -2.82 -11.00 47.45
N ALA A 293 -2.49 -10.14 46.49
CA ALA A 293 -1.64 -10.51 45.35
C ALA A 293 -0.23 -10.93 45.79
N GLN A 294 0.36 -10.19 46.74
CA GLN A 294 1.67 -10.55 47.34
C GLN A 294 1.64 -11.91 48.05
N GLN A 295 0.57 -12.22 48.81
CA GLN A 295 0.41 -13.50 49.47
C GLN A 295 0.24 -14.66 48.47
N GLN A 296 -0.50 -14.45 47.40
CA GLN A 296 -0.67 -15.45 46.32
C GLN A 296 0.65 -15.74 45.61
N ALA A 297 1.44 -14.71 45.30
CA ALA A 297 2.76 -14.86 44.71
C ALA A 297 3.71 -15.67 45.61
N GLN A 298 3.74 -15.38 46.92
CA GLN A 298 4.55 -16.12 47.88
C GLN A 298 4.11 -17.59 48.05
N GLN A 299 2.82 -17.88 47.92
CA GLN A 299 2.30 -19.26 47.96
C GLN A 299 2.62 -20.04 46.70
N SER A 300 2.59 -19.42 45.53
CA SER A 300 2.94 -20.06 44.26
C SER A 300 4.43 -20.37 44.14
N SER A 301 5.31 -19.48 44.66
CA SER A 301 6.75 -19.71 44.72
C SER A 301 7.14 -20.83 45.68
N GLN A 302 6.38 -21.05 46.78
CA GLN A 302 6.62 -22.17 47.70
C GLN A 302 6.11 -23.53 47.17
N GLN A 303 5.15 -23.55 46.26
CA GLN A 303 4.68 -24.81 45.59
C GLN A 303 5.57 -25.29 44.49
N THR A 304 6.28 -24.40 43.77
CA THR A 304 7.25 -24.77 42.73
C THR A 304 8.58 -25.28 43.27
N GLY A 305 8.89 -25.03 44.56
CA GLY A 305 10.10 -25.52 45.22
C GLY A 305 10.08 -26.97 45.69
N LYS A 306 8.96 -27.73 45.53
CA LYS A 306 8.79 -29.13 46.05
C LYS A 306 8.57 -30.19 44.98
N GLY A 307 9.18 -30.13 43.84
CA GLY A 307 9.04 -31.20 42.86
C GLY A 307 10.04 -31.15 41.72
N GLY A 308 11.10 -31.96 41.84
CA GLY A 308 11.84 -32.37 40.68
C GLY A 308 13.35 -32.18 40.70
N SER A 309 14.09 -33.15 41.25
CA SER A 309 15.50 -33.35 40.97
C SER A 309 15.69 -33.74 39.50
N GLY A 310 16.21 -32.83 38.69
CA GLY A 310 16.62 -33.05 37.31
C GLY A 310 17.91 -32.31 37.05
N SER A 311 19.03 -33.03 36.90
CA SER A 311 20.38 -32.51 36.65
C SER A 311 20.42 -31.80 35.27
N GLY A 312 20.78 -30.52 35.28
CA GLY A 312 21.12 -29.77 34.09
C GLY A 312 22.09 -28.65 34.46
N SER A 313 23.34 -28.77 34.03
CA SER A 313 24.38 -27.80 34.20
C SER A 313 24.11 -26.50 33.47
N GLY A 314 23.92 -25.39 34.18
CA GLY A 314 23.81 -24.05 33.66
C GLY A 314 24.34 -23.04 34.69
N GLN A 315 25.17 -22.18 34.24
CA GLN A 315 25.97 -21.16 34.88
C GLN A 315 25.16 -20.24 35.83
N PRO A 316 25.71 -19.77 36.97
CA PRO A 316 24.99 -18.95 37.94
C PRO A 316 24.90 -17.50 37.45
N GLY A 317 23.68 -17.05 37.18
CA GLY A 317 23.35 -15.65 37.10
C GLY A 317 22.85 -15.18 38.47
N SER A 318 23.48 -14.17 39.02
CA SER A 318 23.04 -13.46 40.23
C SER A 318 21.70 -12.77 39.95
N GLY A 319 20.63 -13.27 40.52
CA GLY A 319 19.32 -12.64 40.50
C GLY A 319 18.86 -12.43 41.95
N ASP A 320 18.55 -11.20 42.30
CA ASP A 320 17.90 -10.81 43.53
C ASP A 320 16.48 -11.39 43.57
N ASP A 321 16.28 -12.46 44.33
CA ASP A 321 14.99 -13.18 44.48
C ASP A 321 13.96 -12.47 45.39
N ASP A 322 14.26 -11.29 45.95
CA ASP A 322 13.40 -10.62 46.94
C ASP A 322 12.39 -9.62 46.33
N ASN A 323 12.37 -9.42 44.99
CA ASN A 323 11.58 -8.35 44.35
C ASN A 323 10.29 -8.81 43.61
N ASP A 324 10.08 -10.11 43.45
CA ASP A 324 8.97 -10.63 42.61
C ASP A 324 7.58 -10.43 43.25
N GLY A 325 7.46 -10.58 44.58
CA GLY A 325 6.18 -10.38 45.29
C GLY A 325 5.73 -8.91 45.36
N SER A 326 6.69 -7.96 45.40
CA SER A 326 6.37 -6.53 45.42
C SER A 326 5.92 -6.01 44.05
N GLN A 327 6.54 -6.51 42.99
CA GLN A 327 6.15 -6.18 41.60
C GLN A 327 4.74 -6.70 41.28
N GLN A 328 4.39 -7.94 41.65
CA GLN A 328 3.03 -8.47 41.42
C GLN A 328 1.95 -7.72 42.22
N GLY A 329 2.27 -7.29 43.44
CA GLY A 329 1.32 -6.45 44.22
C GLY A 329 1.10 -5.07 43.59
N GLN A 330 2.14 -4.46 43.02
CA GLN A 330 2.03 -3.20 42.28
C GLN A 330 1.24 -3.38 40.97
N GLN A 331 1.52 -4.44 40.21
CA GLN A 331 0.82 -4.77 38.99
C GLN A 331 -0.68 -5.03 39.24
N ALA A 332 -1.06 -5.71 40.32
CA ALA A 332 -2.45 -5.96 40.66
C ALA A 332 -3.26 -4.66 40.96
N VAL A 333 -2.63 -3.66 41.57
CA VAL A 333 -3.25 -2.34 41.78
C VAL A 333 -3.37 -1.59 40.46
N GLU A 334 -2.35 -1.62 39.65
CA GLU A 334 -2.32 -0.97 38.32
C GLU A 334 -3.36 -1.58 37.37
N GLU A 335 -3.48 -2.91 37.32
CA GLU A 335 -4.52 -3.61 36.57
C GLU A 335 -5.94 -3.26 37.04
N ASP A 336 -6.18 -3.17 38.36
CA ASP A 336 -7.49 -2.81 38.91
C ASP A 336 -7.85 -1.36 38.56
N LEU A 337 -6.90 -0.43 38.66
CA LEU A 337 -7.12 0.98 38.31
C LEU A 337 -7.32 1.12 36.78
N SER A 338 -6.50 0.46 35.99
CA SER A 338 -6.59 0.52 34.50
C SER A 338 -7.89 -0.09 33.97
N SER A 339 -8.51 -1.04 34.71
CA SER A 339 -9.79 -1.63 34.34
C SER A 339 -10.97 -0.67 34.53
N GLN A 340 -10.84 0.31 35.40
CA GLN A 340 -11.88 1.28 35.75
C GLN A 340 -11.66 2.67 35.16
N LEU A 341 -10.42 3.02 34.86
CA LEU A 341 -10.10 4.27 34.20
C LEU A 341 -10.29 4.13 32.67
N PRO A 342 -10.72 5.20 31.98
CA PRO A 342 -10.88 5.14 30.54
C PRO A 342 -9.54 4.89 29.88
N LYS A 343 -9.50 3.91 28.97
CA LYS A 343 -8.31 3.67 28.14
C LYS A 343 -8.17 4.84 27.17
N ALA A 344 -7.03 5.51 27.17
CA ALA A 344 -6.72 6.50 26.15
C ALA A 344 -6.70 5.83 24.77
N ALA A 345 -7.19 6.53 23.76
CA ALA A 345 -7.21 5.99 22.39
C ALA A 345 -5.80 5.78 21.81
N ALA A 346 -4.80 6.46 22.35
CA ALA A 346 -3.43 6.37 21.89
C ALA A 346 -2.44 6.15 23.02
N ASN A 347 -1.67 5.07 22.92
CA ASN A 347 -0.37 4.95 23.59
C ASN A 347 0.70 5.44 22.61
N PHE A 348 1.23 6.63 22.81
CA PHE A 348 2.26 7.14 21.93
C PHE A 348 3.64 7.18 22.61
N THR A 349 4.64 6.69 21.90
CA THR A 349 6.04 6.79 22.30
C THR A 349 6.71 7.84 21.44
N ILE A 350 6.79 9.05 21.95
CA ILE A 350 7.26 10.20 21.20
C ILE A 350 8.78 10.32 21.25
N LYS A 351 9.46 10.44 20.10
CA LYS A 351 10.92 10.59 20.01
C LYS A 351 11.37 11.82 19.22
N THR A 352 10.49 12.66 18.72
CA THR A 352 10.85 13.79 17.85
C THR A 352 10.27 15.11 18.33
N LYS A 353 10.85 16.22 17.85
CA LYS A 353 10.36 17.56 18.17
C LYS A 353 9.01 17.80 17.46
N PRO A 354 8.00 18.34 18.16
CA PRO A 354 6.76 18.73 17.53
C PRO A 354 7.01 19.78 16.42
N VAL A 355 6.20 19.73 15.37
CA VAL A 355 6.20 20.77 14.34
C VAL A 355 5.42 21.94 14.89
N PRO A 356 5.97 23.17 14.94
CA PRO A 356 5.23 24.32 15.41
C PRO A 356 3.96 24.54 14.57
N SER A 357 2.81 24.68 15.21
CA SER A 357 1.61 25.10 14.51
C SER A 357 1.73 26.56 14.07
N ASN A 358 1.43 26.84 12.82
CA ASN A 358 1.57 28.19 12.25
C ASN A 358 0.25 28.97 12.38
N GLY A 359 -0.32 29.10 13.55
CA GLY A 359 -1.53 29.92 13.69
C GLY A 359 -2.03 30.04 15.12
N THR A 360 -2.76 31.10 15.41
CA THR A 360 -3.53 31.24 16.64
C THR A 360 -4.79 30.40 16.51
N PHE A 361 -4.97 29.44 17.41
CA PHE A 361 -6.17 28.65 17.52
C PHE A 361 -7.25 29.46 18.25
N THR A 362 -8.39 29.66 17.60
CA THR A 362 -9.55 30.28 18.22
C THR A 362 -10.67 29.26 18.31
N PRO A 363 -11.16 28.92 19.51
CA PRO A 363 -12.23 27.94 19.65
C PRO A 363 -13.46 28.36 18.84
N ASN A 364 -13.99 27.42 18.05
CA ASN A 364 -15.22 27.65 17.30
C ASN A 364 -16.24 26.52 17.61
N PRO A 365 -16.99 26.62 18.71
CA PRO A 365 -18.00 25.64 19.07
C PRO A 365 -19.03 25.41 17.97
N GLY A 366 -19.35 26.44 17.19
CA GLY A 366 -20.28 26.35 16.07
C GLY A 366 -19.78 25.44 14.95
N GLN A 367 -18.47 25.42 14.68
CA GLN A 367 -17.86 24.55 13.69
C GLN A 367 -17.94 23.08 14.12
N MET A 368 -17.59 22.79 15.37
CA MET A 368 -17.66 21.43 15.93
C MET A 368 -19.09 20.89 15.91
N ASN A 369 -20.06 21.71 16.31
CA ASN A 369 -21.49 21.33 16.25
C ASN A 369 -21.97 21.10 14.80
N ALA A 370 -21.47 21.87 13.84
CA ALA A 370 -21.79 21.68 12.43
C ALA A 370 -21.23 20.35 11.89
N ILE A 371 -19.99 20.00 12.24
CA ILE A 371 -19.36 18.74 11.88
C ILE A 371 -20.14 17.57 12.47
N ARG A 372 -20.50 17.66 13.77
CA ARG A 372 -21.31 16.65 14.45
C ARG A 372 -22.65 16.44 13.77
N ALA A 373 -23.39 17.51 13.45
CA ALA A 373 -24.67 17.43 12.75
C ALA A 373 -24.55 16.82 11.34
N GLN A 374 -23.41 17.00 10.66
CA GLN A 374 -23.14 16.34 9.39
C GLN A 374 -22.90 14.83 9.57
N VAL A 375 -22.14 14.43 10.59
CA VAL A 375 -21.89 13.03 10.92
C VAL A 375 -23.19 12.31 11.28
N GLU A 376 -24.05 12.90 12.11
CA GLU A 376 -25.35 12.34 12.45
C GLU A 376 -26.23 12.12 11.21
N ARG A 377 -26.20 13.05 10.25
CA ARG A 377 -26.89 12.87 8.96
C ARG A 377 -26.32 11.69 8.17
N VAL A 378 -24.99 11.57 8.06
CA VAL A 378 -24.36 10.46 7.33
C VAL A 378 -24.72 9.11 7.97
N ILE A 379 -24.70 9.03 9.29
CA ILE A 379 -25.15 7.82 10.03
C ILE A 379 -26.60 7.49 9.69
N ALA A 380 -27.51 8.48 9.72
CA ALA A 380 -28.92 8.29 9.43
C ALA A 380 -29.16 7.85 7.97
N GLU A 381 -28.45 8.45 7.01
CA GLU A 381 -28.52 8.09 5.59
C GLU A 381 -28.02 6.67 5.35
N GLU A 382 -26.88 6.28 5.90
CA GLU A 382 -26.35 4.92 5.78
C GLU A 382 -27.25 3.88 6.44
N THR A 383 -27.79 4.18 7.63
CA THR A 383 -28.74 3.30 8.30
C THR A 383 -30.00 3.12 7.46
N SER A 384 -30.53 4.19 6.87
CA SER A 384 -31.67 4.13 5.95
C SER A 384 -31.37 3.34 4.68
N ARG A 385 -30.17 3.50 4.12
CA ARG A 385 -29.72 2.76 2.94
C ARG A 385 -29.63 1.27 3.22
N ILE A 386 -29.04 0.87 4.37
CA ILE A 386 -28.94 -0.53 4.79
C ILE A 386 -30.35 -1.11 5.01
N ALA A 387 -31.25 -0.38 5.67
CA ALA A 387 -32.63 -0.82 5.87
C ALA A 387 -33.40 -0.99 4.56
N ALA A 388 -33.19 -0.11 3.59
CA ALA A 388 -33.78 -0.22 2.24
C ALA A 388 -33.23 -1.43 1.47
N HIS A 389 -31.92 -1.72 1.56
CA HIS A 389 -31.32 -2.92 0.98
C HIS A 389 -31.86 -4.21 1.59
N LEU A 390 -32.06 -4.25 2.89
CA LEU A 390 -32.66 -5.40 3.57
C LEU A 390 -34.11 -5.62 3.18
N LYS A 391 -34.86 -4.55 2.88
CA LYS A 391 -36.26 -4.64 2.44
C LYS A 391 -36.42 -5.05 0.97
N ASN A 392 -35.54 -4.65 0.07
CA ASN A 392 -35.73 -4.76 -1.37
C ASN A 392 -34.95 -5.91 -2.01
N GLY A 393 -34.24 -6.76 -1.25
CA GLY A 393 -33.51 -7.93 -1.77
C GLY A 393 -32.73 -7.61 -3.04
N ILE A 394 -31.49 -7.20 -2.88
CA ILE A 394 -30.44 -7.19 -3.93
C ILE A 394 -30.93 -6.84 -5.35
N THR A 395 -31.00 -5.59 -5.70
CA THR A 395 -30.68 -5.08 -7.04
C THR A 395 -30.53 -3.58 -6.98
N SER A 396 -29.32 -3.09 -7.15
CA SER A 396 -28.99 -2.13 -8.20
C SER A 396 -27.69 -1.41 -7.91
N SER A 397 -26.83 -1.47 -8.87
CA SER A 397 -25.78 -0.49 -9.10
C SER A 397 -26.39 0.90 -9.17
N GLY A 398 -26.20 1.69 -8.12
CA GLY A 398 -26.51 3.11 -8.18
C GLY A 398 -25.48 3.79 -9.10
N ASN A 399 -25.96 4.34 -10.18
CA ASN A 399 -25.23 5.23 -11.05
C ASN A 399 -25.14 6.59 -10.35
N GLY A 400 -24.20 6.76 -9.44
CA GLY A 400 -23.85 8.05 -8.87
C GLY A 400 -22.92 8.77 -9.84
N GLY A 401 -23.36 9.91 -10.36
CA GLY A 401 -22.55 10.75 -11.23
C GLY A 401 -21.27 11.19 -10.53
N VAL A 402 -20.16 10.93 -11.18
CA VAL A 402 -18.82 11.31 -10.73
C VAL A 402 -18.65 12.80 -10.95
N ASP A 403 -18.57 13.56 -9.88
CA ASP A 403 -18.02 14.91 -9.95
C ASP A 403 -16.49 14.80 -9.98
N GLN A 404 -15.91 14.93 -11.19
CA GLN A 404 -14.48 14.67 -11.47
C GLN A 404 -13.55 15.82 -11.05
N ASN A 405 -14.03 16.83 -10.31
CA ASN A 405 -13.32 18.08 -10.10
C ASN A 405 -13.04 18.45 -8.64
N SER A 406 -12.94 17.51 -7.71
CA SER A 406 -12.35 17.86 -6.43
C SER A 406 -10.84 17.68 -6.50
N GLU A 407 -10.12 18.74 -6.86
CA GLU A 407 -8.69 18.84 -6.60
C GLU A 407 -8.49 18.78 -5.08
N TYR A 408 -7.66 17.84 -4.64
CA TYR A 408 -7.30 17.69 -3.24
C TYR A 408 -6.39 18.86 -2.81
N GLU A 409 -6.92 19.80 -2.06
CA GLU A 409 -6.16 20.95 -1.51
C GLU A 409 -5.66 20.72 -0.08
N GLY A 410 -5.58 19.49 0.38
CA GLY A 410 -4.96 19.12 1.66
C GLY A 410 -5.80 19.44 2.91
N ASN A 411 -6.44 20.59 2.97
CA ASN A 411 -7.20 21.03 4.14
C ASN A 411 -8.71 20.73 4.04
N ASP A 412 -9.26 20.66 2.82
CA ASP A 412 -10.70 20.55 2.55
C ASP A 412 -11.10 19.21 1.91
N TYR A 413 -10.27 18.16 2.11
CA TYR A 413 -10.58 16.85 1.56
C TYR A 413 -11.92 16.32 2.06
N GLU A 414 -12.81 16.00 1.14
CA GLU A 414 -14.08 15.36 1.40
C GLU A 414 -14.05 13.92 0.89
N HIS A 415 -14.17 12.97 1.79
CA HIS A 415 -14.28 11.56 1.44
C HIS A 415 -15.54 11.31 0.64
N ALA A 416 -15.38 10.79 -0.58
CA ALA A 416 -16.50 10.32 -1.36
C ALA A 416 -16.64 8.80 -1.23
N ALA A 417 -17.88 8.30 -1.16
CA ALA A 417 -18.16 6.86 -1.24
C ALA A 417 -17.53 6.23 -2.49
N ASP A 418 -17.33 7.04 -3.53
CA ASP A 418 -16.68 6.66 -4.78
C ASP A 418 -15.20 6.28 -4.62
N ASP A 419 -14.49 6.79 -3.60
CA ASP A 419 -13.07 6.45 -3.36
C ASP A 419 -12.94 4.99 -2.89
N ILE A 420 -13.81 4.56 -1.96
CA ILE A 420 -13.89 3.15 -1.55
C ILE A 420 -14.23 2.27 -2.74
N GLU A 421 -15.18 2.70 -3.57
CA GLU A 421 -15.61 1.97 -4.75
C GLU A 421 -14.49 1.84 -5.80
N ARG A 422 -13.67 2.88 -5.99
CA ARG A 422 -12.48 2.85 -6.86
C ARG A 422 -11.42 1.89 -6.33
N LEU A 423 -11.11 1.97 -5.02
CA LEU A 423 -10.14 1.07 -4.38
C LEU A 423 -10.57 -0.39 -4.50
N LEU A 424 -11.84 -0.70 -4.19
CA LEU A 424 -12.40 -2.04 -4.35
C LEU A 424 -12.35 -2.53 -5.79
N SER A 425 -12.65 -1.66 -6.75
CA SER A 425 -12.59 -2.01 -8.17
C SER A 425 -11.16 -2.30 -8.60
N SER A 426 -10.20 -1.48 -8.16
CA SER A 426 -8.77 -1.68 -8.44
C SER A 426 -8.26 -3.01 -7.86
N MET A 427 -8.60 -3.33 -6.62
CA MET A 427 -8.23 -4.61 -5.99
C MET A 427 -8.84 -5.81 -6.70
N ALA A 428 -10.12 -5.72 -7.11
CA ALA A 428 -10.78 -6.79 -7.84
C ALA A 428 -10.18 -6.97 -9.25
N GLU A 429 -9.82 -5.88 -9.92
CA GLU A 429 -9.12 -5.91 -11.21
C GLU A 429 -7.74 -6.55 -11.08
N GLU A 430 -6.96 -6.19 -10.07
CA GLU A 430 -5.64 -6.77 -9.79
C GLU A 430 -5.75 -8.28 -9.56
N LYS A 431 -6.63 -8.72 -8.67
CA LYS A 431 -6.86 -10.14 -8.36
C LYS A 431 -7.27 -10.96 -9.59
N VAL A 432 -8.23 -10.45 -10.38
CA VAL A 432 -8.67 -11.14 -11.60
C VAL A 432 -7.58 -11.16 -12.66
N THR A 433 -6.77 -10.10 -12.74
CA THR A 433 -5.64 -10.04 -13.67
C THR A 433 -4.58 -11.07 -13.29
N GLU A 434 -4.24 -11.21 -12.01
CA GLU A 434 -3.33 -12.24 -11.52
C GLU A 434 -3.84 -13.65 -11.83
N GLU A 435 -5.12 -13.95 -11.56
CA GLU A 435 -5.74 -15.23 -11.93
C GLU A 435 -5.65 -15.52 -13.44
N LEU A 436 -5.88 -14.52 -14.29
CA LEU A 436 -5.79 -14.67 -15.75
C LEU A 436 -4.34 -14.85 -16.22
N GLU A 437 -3.37 -14.21 -15.57
CA GLU A 437 -1.95 -14.38 -15.88
C GLU A 437 -1.43 -15.75 -15.42
N GLU A 438 -1.95 -16.32 -14.31
CA GLU A 438 -1.69 -17.69 -13.90
C GLU A 438 -2.29 -18.69 -14.91
N GLU A 439 -3.56 -18.51 -15.33
CA GLU A 439 -4.18 -19.31 -16.39
C GLU A 439 -3.36 -19.29 -17.68
N LEU A 440 -2.83 -18.12 -18.05
CA LEU A 440 -1.95 -17.95 -19.21
C LEU A 440 -0.63 -18.70 -19.03
N SER A 441 -0.04 -18.65 -17.84
CA SER A 441 1.18 -19.41 -17.52
C SER A 441 0.98 -20.93 -17.71
N GLU A 442 -0.15 -21.46 -17.24
CA GLU A 442 -0.50 -22.87 -17.45
C GLU A 442 -0.76 -23.20 -18.93
N GLU A 443 -1.38 -22.28 -19.70
CA GLU A 443 -1.59 -22.48 -21.14
C GLU A 443 -0.25 -22.50 -21.88
N LEU A 444 0.67 -21.58 -21.54
CA LEU A 444 2.02 -21.55 -22.09
C LEU A 444 2.79 -22.85 -21.81
N GLN A 445 2.69 -23.38 -20.59
CA GLN A 445 3.31 -24.64 -20.24
C GLN A 445 2.72 -25.83 -21.04
N ARG A 446 1.39 -25.84 -21.22
CA ARG A 446 0.73 -26.85 -22.07
C ARG A 446 1.17 -26.73 -23.54
N GLU A 447 1.30 -25.54 -24.07
CA GLU A 447 1.82 -25.28 -25.41
C GLU A 447 3.27 -25.76 -25.57
N ALA A 448 4.15 -25.45 -24.58
CA ALA A 448 5.53 -25.92 -24.58
C ALA A 448 5.62 -27.45 -24.61
N ASN A 449 4.81 -28.13 -23.81
CA ASN A 449 4.77 -29.60 -23.77
C ASN A 449 4.25 -30.24 -25.08
N ALA A 450 3.46 -29.51 -25.87
CA ALA A 450 2.91 -29.96 -27.14
C ALA A 450 3.90 -29.84 -28.34
N ILE A 451 4.97 -29.08 -28.17
CA ILE A 451 5.95 -28.81 -29.25
C ILE A 451 6.89 -29.99 -29.41
N ARG A 452 7.18 -30.33 -30.68
CA ARG A 452 8.23 -31.30 -31.03
C ARG A 452 9.54 -30.56 -31.23
N TYR A 453 10.44 -30.69 -30.26
CA TYR A 453 11.70 -29.95 -30.25
C TYR A 453 12.79 -30.53 -31.21
N GLY A 454 12.54 -31.70 -31.81
CA GLY A 454 13.47 -32.34 -32.76
C GLY A 454 14.49 -33.27 -32.09
N ASN A 455 15.33 -33.90 -32.95
CA ASN A 455 16.24 -34.97 -32.48
C ASN A 455 17.39 -34.43 -31.60
N ALA A 456 17.81 -33.20 -31.79
CA ALA A 456 18.88 -32.56 -31.02
C ALA A 456 18.42 -32.26 -29.56
N HIS A 457 17.13 -32.33 -29.31
CA HIS A 457 16.50 -31.97 -28.01
C HIS A 457 15.68 -33.13 -27.45
N ARG A 458 16.15 -34.39 -27.64
CA ARG A 458 15.49 -35.58 -27.04
C ARG A 458 15.65 -35.53 -25.54
N ASN A 459 14.56 -35.87 -24.82
CA ASN A 459 14.52 -35.93 -23.35
C ASN A 459 14.80 -34.65 -22.61
N ILE A 460 14.53 -33.49 -23.21
CA ILE A 460 14.57 -32.20 -22.52
C ILE A 460 13.22 -31.98 -21.78
N HIS A 461 13.31 -31.29 -20.67
CA HIS A 461 12.16 -30.73 -19.98
C HIS A 461 12.13 -29.23 -20.23
N VAL A 462 11.02 -28.70 -20.72
CA VAL A 462 10.84 -27.28 -20.97
C VAL A 462 9.84 -26.74 -19.96
N THR A 463 10.28 -25.80 -19.14
CA THR A 463 9.46 -25.12 -18.15
C THR A 463 9.23 -23.69 -18.60
N VAL A 464 7.99 -23.21 -18.52
CA VAL A 464 7.68 -21.81 -18.85
C VAL A 464 7.34 -21.06 -17.55
N ASN A 465 8.16 -20.07 -17.24
CA ASN A 465 8.00 -19.23 -16.07
C ASN A 465 7.40 -17.89 -16.52
N ARG A 466 6.24 -17.53 -15.96
CA ARG A 466 5.65 -16.20 -16.13
C ARG A 466 5.32 -15.60 -14.77
N MET A 467 5.77 -14.39 -14.55
CA MET A 467 5.52 -13.65 -13.33
C MET A 467 4.08 -13.09 -13.37
N ALA A 468 3.19 -13.62 -12.54
CA ALA A 468 1.81 -13.12 -12.42
C ALA A 468 1.78 -11.74 -11.75
N HIS A 469 2.46 -11.62 -10.60
CA HIS A 469 2.60 -10.36 -9.85
C HIS A 469 3.95 -9.68 -10.14
N VAL A 470 3.96 -8.36 -10.30
CA VAL A 470 5.18 -7.56 -10.53
C VAL A 470 5.53 -6.74 -9.30
N ASP A 471 6.71 -6.99 -8.76
CA ASP A 471 7.21 -6.27 -7.60
C ASP A 471 7.45 -4.78 -7.87
N GLN A 472 7.18 -3.94 -6.86
CA GLN A 472 7.41 -2.49 -6.93
C GLN A 472 8.85 -2.12 -7.30
N ASN A 473 9.83 -2.91 -6.85
CA ASN A 473 11.24 -2.70 -7.18
C ASN A 473 11.53 -2.77 -8.69
N LEU A 474 10.81 -3.64 -9.42
CA LEU A 474 10.93 -3.74 -10.88
C LEU A 474 10.29 -2.52 -11.57
N ILE A 475 9.15 -2.06 -11.05
CA ILE A 475 8.49 -0.83 -11.54
C ILE A 475 9.39 0.38 -11.35
N ASP A 476 9.97 0.55 -10.16
CA ASP A 476 10.87 1.67 -9.85
C ASP A 476 12.15 1.61 -10.68
N SER A 477 12.68 0.41 -10.92
CA SER A 477 13.84 0.18 -11.76
C SER A 477 13.56 0.52 -13.23
N TYR A 478 12.39 0.15 -13.73
CA TYR A 478 11.96 0.52 -15.08
C TYR A 478 11.83 2.04 -15.20
N ASN A 479 11.15 2.69 -14.28
CA ASN A 479 10.91 4.13 -14.33
C ASN A 479 12.20 4.96 -14.31
N ARG A 480 13.28 4.43 -13.72
CA ARG A 480 14.61 5.07 -13.75
C ARG A 480 15.28 5.02 -15.11
N VAL A 481 15.17 3.91 -15.84
CA VAL A 481 15.91 3.70 -17.10
C VAL A 481 15.08 3.98 -18.35
N ALA A 482 13.77 3.87 -18.29
CA ALA A 482 12.88 3.99 -19.44
C ALA A 482 12.93 5.35 -20.14
N PRO A 483 13.01 6.53 -19.49
CA PRO A 483 12.87 7.82 -20.18
C PRO A 483 13.81 8.00 -21.37
N GLU A 484 15.06 7.58 -21.28
CA GLU A 484 16.04 7.68 -22.36
C GLU A 484 15.73 6.69 -23.50
N LEU A 485 15.34 5.46 -23.16
CA LEU A 485 15.04 4.41 -24.12
C LEU A 485 13.75 4.69 -24.89
N LEU A 486 12.75 5.29 -24.24
CA LEU A 486 11.49 5.69 -24.88
C LEU A 486 11.68 6.78 -25.94
N MET A 487 12.73 7.59 -25.86
CA MET A 487 13.08 8.52 -26.94
C MET A 487 13.53 7.78 -28.21
N LEU A 488 14.25 6.66 -28.06
CA LEU A 488 14.65 5.81 -29.19
C LEU A 488 13.42 5.13 -29.81
N SER A 489 12.50 4.63 -28.99
CA SER A 489 11.23 4.07 -29.45
C SER A 489 10.42 5.09 -30.25
N LYS A 490 10.28 6.34 -29.78
CA LYS A 490 9.60 7.40 -30.53
C LYS A 490 10.25 7.70 -31.89
N ARG A 491 11.59 7.64 -32.00
CA ARG A 491 12.28 7.77 -33.27
C ARG A 491 11.93 6.61 -34.21
N LEU A 492 11.95 5.38 -33.69
CA LEU A 492 11.56 4.18 -34.42
C LEU A 492 10.13 4.27 -34.94
N GLN A 493 9.18 4.64 -34.07
CA GLN A 493 7.77 4.85 -34.41
C GLN A 493 7.61 5.83 -35.59
N ARG A 494 8.28 6.98 -35.54
CA ARG A 494 8.22 8.00 -36.60
C ARG A 494 8.79 7.44 -37.92
N SER A 495 9.94 6.77 -37.87
CA SER A 495 10.60 6.22 -39.06
C SER A 495 9.74 5.13 -39.73
N VAL A 496 9.24 4.19 -38.96
CA VAL A 496 8.38 3.10 -39.45
C VAL A 496 7.04 3.63 -39.93
N SER A 497 6.40 4.53 -39.18
CA SER A 497 5.13 5.15 -39.57
C SER A 497 5.27 5.91 -40.90
N SER A 498 6.36 6.63 -41.13
CA SER A 498 6.64 7.30 -42.39
C SER A 498 6.79 6.30 -43.53
N ALA A 499 7.61 5.26 -43.34
CA ALA A 499 7.83 4.23 -44.37
C ALA A 499 6.54 3.43 -44.69
N LEU A 500 5.67 3.23 -43.73
CA LEU A 500 4.36 2.59 -43.92
C LEU A 500 3.33 3.53 -44.55
N ARG A 501 3.39 4.83 -44.26
CA ARG A 501 2.44 5.83 -44.82
C ARG A 501 2.57 5.92 -46.31
N ASP A 502 3.79 5.92 -46.87
CA ASP A 502 4.03 5.96 -48.30
C ASP A 502 3.42 4.76 -49.03
N ARG A 503 3.26 3.63 -48.35
CA ARG A 503 2.58 2.44 -48.90
C ARG A 503 1.07 2.47 -48.74
N ARG A 504 0.55 3.06 -47.64
CA ARG A 504 -0.89 3.14 -47.36
C ARG A 504 -1.65 4.13 -48.23
N GLN A 505 -1.00 5.20 -48.69
CA GLN A 505 -1.71 6.31 -49.33
C GLN A 505 -2.12 5.99 -50.78
N GLY A 506 -1.81 4.84 -51.33
CA GLY A 506 -2.10 4.60 -52.75
C GLY A 506 -1.83 5.85 -53.56
N GLY A 507 -0.99 5.87 -54.50
CA GLY A 507 -0.59 7.11 -55.18
C GLY A 507 -0.69 6.98 -56.68
N LYS A 508 -0.90 8.10 -57.33
CA LYS A 508 -0.67 8.17 -58.78
C LYS A 508 0.83 8.38 -59.00
N GLN A 509 1.51 7.36 -59.48
CA GLN A 509 2.89 7.50 -59.98
C GLN A 509 2.83 8.09 -61.37
N THR A 510 2.96 9.39 -61.51
CA THR A 510 2.86 10.14 -62.78
C THR A 510 4.22 10.31 -63.44
N GLY A 511 4.23 10.62 -64.71
CA GLY A 511 5.51 10.86 -65.44
C GLY A 511 6.24 9.59 -65.88
N LEU A 512 5.52 8.52 -66.12
CA LEU A 512 6.05 7.26 -66.62
C LEU A 512 6.05 7.22 -68.15
N LEU A 513 7.06 6.57 -68.74
CA LEU A 513 7.12 6.29 -70.16
C LEU A 513 6.15 5.17 -70.58
N ILE A 514 5.84 4.26 -69.63
CA ILE A 514 4.89 3.15 -69.80
C ILE A 514 4.08 3.02 -68.53
N GLY A 515 2.76 2.95 -68.61
CA GLY A 515 1.86 2.82 -67.47
C GLY A 515 0.46 2.36 -67.84
N LYS A 516 -0.35 1.92 -66.87
CA LYS A 516 -1.70 1.38 -67.08
C LYS A 516 -2.76 2.44 -67.51
N ARG A 517 -2.46 3.73 -67.31
CA ARG A 517 -3.40 4.84 -67.62
C ARG A 517 -2.65 6.05 -68.18
N LEU A 518 -3.28 6.80 -69.08
CA LEU A 518 -2.77 8.05 -69.62
C LEU A 518 -3.13 9.25 -68.72
N ASN A 519 -2.13 10.10 -68.49
CA ASN A 519 -2.31 11.36 -67.78
C ASN A 519 -2.70 12.46 -68.81
N GLN A 520 -3.96 12.78 -68.89
CA GLN A 520 -4.49 13.78 -69.85
C GLN A 520 -3.80 15.16 -69.69
N HIS A 521 -3.42 15.51 -68.45
CA HIS A 521 -2.72 16.77 -68.16
C HIS A 521 -1.21 16.77 -68.55
N ALA A 522 -0.68 15.64 -68.98
CA ALA A 522 0.69 15.53 -69.42
C ALA A 522 0.86 15.28 -70.94
N LEU A 523 -0.26 15.26 -71.69
CA LEU A 523 -0.27 15.01 -73.12
C LEU A 523 0.49 16.06 -73.93
N TYR A 524 0.68 17.26 -73.38
CA TYR A 524 1.41 18.35 -74.00
C TYR A 524 2.95 18.17 -73.91
N ARG A 525 3.43 17.19 -73.16
CA ARG A 525 4.86 16.93 -72.94
C ARG A 525 5.44 16.09 -74.08
N ASN A 526 6.51 16.58 -74.71
CA ASN A 526 7.20 15.87 -75.78
C ASN A 526 8.20 14.82 -75.25
N ASP A 527 8.29 14.59 -73.98
CA ASP A 527 9.21 13.65 -73.31
C ASP A 527 8.72 12.21 -73.25
N GLY A 528 7.52 11.94 -73.77
CA GLY A 528 6.86 10.63 -73.73
C GLY A 528 6.40 10.16 -72.34
N ARG A 529 6.59 10.95 -71.30
CA ARG A 529 6.24 10.61 -69.92
C ARG A 529 4.79 10.94 -69.57
N ILE A 530 3.88 10.40 -70.38
CA ILE A 530 2.45 10.70 -70.37
C ILE A 530 1.62 9.65 -69.57
N PHE A 531 2.25 8.61 -69.10
CA PHE A 531 1.54 7.55 -68.40
C PHE A 531 1.59 7.72 -66.87
N TYR A 532 0.59 7.12 -66.20
CA TYR A 532 0.60 6.95 -64.77
C TYR A 532 0.08 5.57 -64.35
N ASN A 533 0.58 5.08 -63.21
CA ASN A 533 0.04 3.93 -62.52
C ASN A 533 -0.69 4.42 -61.26
N SER A 534 -1.89 3.96 -61.03
CA SER A 534 -2.62 4.16 -59.77
C SER A 534 -2.40 2.93 -58.88
N ARG A 535 -1.80 3.10 -57.75
CA ARG A 535 -1.77 2.08 -56.70
C ARG A 535 -3.01 2.28 -55.83
N LEU A 536 -3.80 1.23 -55.63
CA LEU A 536 -4.90 1.24 -54.67
C LEU A 536 -4.30 1.35 -53.27
N PRO A 537 -5.03 2.00 -52.33
CA PRO A 537 -4.64 1.95 -50.92
C PRO A 537 -4.55 0.48 -50.49
N THR A 538 -3.41 0.09 -49.94
CA THR A 538 -3.24 -1.25 -49.37
C THR A 538 -3.72 -1.26 -47.96
N GLU A 539 -4.34 -2.33 -47.48
CA GLU A 539 -4.73 -2.53 -46.09
C GLU A 539 -3.53 -2.35 -45.15
N PRO A 540 -3.77 -1.96 -43.88
CA PRO A 540 -2.68 -1.84 -42.91
C PRO A 540 -1.94 -3.17 -42.79
N ILE A 541 -0.60 -3.13 -42.90
CA ILE A 541 0.22 -4.33 -42.82
C ILE A 541 0.08 -4.97 -41.46
N ASN A 542 -0.36 -6.21 -41.45
CA ASN A 542 -0.51 -7.00 -40.24
C ASN A 542 0.83 -7.66 -39.91
N LEU A 543 1.54 -7.08 -38.91
CA LEU A 543 2.86 -7.50 -38.46
C LEU A 543 2.75 -8.11 -37.06
N SER A 544 3.45 -9.23 -36.82
CA SER A 544 3.70 -9.76 -35.47
C SER A 544 5.20 -9.91 -35.23
N VAL A 545 5.63 -9.63 -34.03
CA VAL A 545 7.04 -9.67 -33.63
C VAL A 545 7.23 -10.66 -32.50
N GLY A 546 8.27 -11.49 -32.61
CA GLY A 546 8.79 -12.35 -31.54
C GLY A 546 10.20 -11.90 -31.19
N LEU A 547 10.49 -11.81 -29.91
CA LEU A 547 11.83 -11.52 -29.38
C LEU A 547 12.25 -12.68 -28.47
N LEU A 548 13.37 -13.32 -28.80
CA LEU A 548 13.98 -14.37 -27.97
C LEU A 548 15.31 -13.85 -27.44
N ILE A 549 15.51 -13.96 -26.14
CA ILE A 549 16.67 -13.41 -25.44
C ILE A 549 17.41 -14.52 -24.74
N ASP A 550 18.69 -14.64 -25.05
CA ASP A 550 19.61 -15.51 -24.33
C ASP A 550 19.94 -14.93 -22.98
N GLU A 551 19.62 -15.66 -21.92
CA GLU A 551 19.91 -15.33 -20.52
C GLU A 551 21.00 -16.25 -19.94
N SER A 552 21.87 -16.77 -20.79
CA SER A 552 23.01 -17.56 -20.34
C SER A 552 24.06 -16.72 -19.59
N GLY A 553 24.88 -17.38 -18.78
CA GLY A 553 25.91 -16.74 -17.98
C GLY A 553 26.92 -15.94 -18.78
N SER A 554 27.18 -16.30 -20.07
CA SER A 554 28.04 -15.54 -20.96
C SER A 554 27.52 -14.14 -21.30
N MET A 555 26.21 -13.92 -21.16
CA MET A 555 25.54 -12.62 -21.38
C MET A 555 25.86 -11.58 -20.30
N CYS A 556 26.45 -11.97 -19.16
CA CYS A 556 26.91 -11.00 -18.14
C CYS A 556 28.13 -10.19 -18.62
N SER A 557 28.91 -10.69 -19.60
CA SER A 557 30.09 -10.03 -20.12
C SER A 557 29.75 -8.96 -21.15
N ASN A 558 30.54 -7.88 -21.20
CA ASN A 558 30.43 -6.80 -22.19
C ASN A 558 29.05 -6.12 -22.25
N ASP A 559 28.34 -6.03 -21.10
CA ASP A 559 27.02 -5.43 -21.00
C ASP A 559 25.96 -6.05 -21.94
N ARG A 560 26.13 -7.31 -22.38
CA ARG A 560 25.22 -7.95 -23.32
C ARG A 560 23.80 -7.99 -22.83
N ILE A 561 23.57 -8.50 -21.62
CA ILE A 561 22.22 -8.60 -21.03
C ILE A 561 21.57 -7.23 -20.83
N THR A 562 22.35 -6.21 -20.45
CA THR A 562 21.87 -4.83 -20.28
C THR A 562 21.43 -4.24 -21.62
N ARG A 563 22.19 -4.48 -22.69
CA ARG A 563 21.83 -4.05 -24.06
C ARG A 563 20.63 -4.81 -24.61
N ALA A 564 20.55 -6.11 -24.33
CA ALA A 564 19.40 -6.94 -24.68
C ALA A 564 18.12 -6.42 -24.01
N ARG A 565 18.18 -6.13 -22.70
CA ARG A 565 17.07 -5.54 -21.96
C ARG A 565 16.66 -4.17 -22.50
N ALA A 566 17.63 -3.28 -22.77
CA ALA A 566 17.35 -1.98 -23.36
C ALA A 566 16.68 -2.10 -24.74
N THR A 567 17.15 -3.03 -25.58
CA THR A 567 16.54 -3.33 -26.89
C THR A 567 15.10 -3.84 -26.73
N ALA A 568 14.87 -4.75 -25.77
CA ALA A 568 13.54 -5.28 -25.48
C ALA A 568 12.57 -4.18 -25.03
N ILE A 569 13.00 -3.23 -24.18
CA ILE A 569 12.20 -2.08 -23.74
C ILE A 569 11.80 -1.20 -24.93
N VAL A 570 12.74 -0.90 -25.82
CA VAL A 570 12.49 -0.07 -27.02
C VAL A 570 11.49 -0.76 -27.96
N ILE A 571 11.66 -2.07 -28.19
CA ILE A 571 10.75 -2.85 -29.06
C ILE A 571 9.37 -3.01 -28.41
N GLN A 572 9.31 -3.22 -27.09
CA GLN A 572 8.05 -3.34 -26.36
C GLN A 572 7.21 -2.06 -26.49
N ASP A 573 7.79 -0.91 -26.19
CA ASP A 573 7.09 0.38 -26.30
C ASP A 573 6.70 0.70 -27.77
N PHE A 574 7.57 0.38 -28.71
CA PHE A 574 7.28 0.54 -30.14
C PHE A 574 6.07 -0.31 -30.56
N CYS A 575 6.07 -1.59 -30.23
CA CYS A 575 4.99 -2.50 -30.60
C CYS A 575 3.66 -2.14 -29.89
N GLU A 576 3.71 -1.82 -28.60
CA GLU A 576 2.56 -1.40 -27.82
C GLU A 576 1.92 -0.13 -28.40
N SER A 577 2.74 0.88 -28.73
CA SER A 577 2.26 2.16 -29.28
C SER A 577 1.61 2.03 -30.67
N LEU A 578 2.01 1.03 -31.46
CA LEU A 578 1.45 0.80 -32.80
C LEU A 578 0.42 -0.33 -32.84
N GLY A 579 0.11 -0.97 -31.71
CA GLY A 579 -0.81 -2.10 -31.64
C GLY A 579 -0.28 -3.35 -32.37
N ILE A 580 1.05 -3.55 -32.42
CA ILE A 580 1.71 -4.71 -33.03
C ILE A 580 1.77 -5.82 -31.97
N PRO A 581 1.22 -7.04 -32.24
CA PRO A 581 1.36 -8.18 -31.35
C PRO A 581 2.83 -8.54 -31.11
N LEU A 582 3.24 -8.61 -29.84
CA LEU A 582 4.63 -8.88 -29.45
C LEU A 582 4.70 -10.05 -28.47
N LEU A 583 5.62 -10.96 -28.72
CA LEU A 583 6.03 -12.03 -27.82
C LEU A 583 7.48 -11.80 -27.40
N VAL A 584 7.77 -11.73 -26.10
CA VAL A 584 9.13 -11.60 -25.57
C VAL A 584 9.39 -12.75 -24.61
N VAL A 585 10.39 -13.55 -24.93
CA VAL A 585 10.77 -14.72 -24.12
C VAL A 585 12.28 -14.69 -23.87
N GLY A 586 12.67 -14.77 -22.60
CA GLY A 586 14.03 -15.09 -22.20
C GLY A 586 14.21 -16.59 -22.06
N HIS A 587 15.45 -17.10 -22.16
CA HIS A 587 15.70 -18.51 -21.91
C HIS A 587 17.06 -18.77 -21.28
N THR A 588 17.11 -19.80 -20.47
CA THR A 588 18.33 -20.41 -19.97
C THR A 588 18.20 -21.93 -20.00
N ALA A 589 19.28 -22.63 -19.81
CA ALA A 589 19.26 -24.10 -19.73
C ALA A 589 20.31 -24.60 -18.74
N TRP A 590 20.07 -25.75 -18.14
CA TRP A 590 21.03 -26.48 -17.34
C TRP A 590 20.77 -27.97 -17.45
N SER A 591 21.77 -28.71 -17.93
CA SER A 591 21.62 -30.14 -18.22
C SER A 591 20.48 -30.40 -19.21
N SER A 592 19.46 -31.16 -18.88
CA SER A 592 18.30 -31.46 -19.75
C SER A 592 17.11 -30.53 -19.52
N HIS A 593 17.27 -29.51 -18.72
CA HIS A 593 16.22 -28.54 -18.37
C HIS A 593 16.39 -27.27 -19.17
N VAL A 594 15.31 -26.80 -19.80
CA VAL A 594 15.24 -25.51 -20.50
C VAL A 594 14.17 -24.68 -19.83
N GLU A 595 14.56 -23.53 -19.31
CA GLU A 595 13.64 -22.57 -18.71
C GLU A 595 13.37 -21.44 -19.67
N LEU A 596 12.10 -21.13 -19.87
CA LEU A 596 11.61 -20.04 -20.70
C LEU A 596 10.93 -19.00 -19.82
N PHE A 597 11.38 -17.76 -19.88
CA PHE A 597 10.82 -16.64 -19.13
C PHE A 597 9.90 -15.82 -20.04
N SER A 598 8.58 -15.90 -19.81
CA SER A 598 7.60 -15.16 -20.61
C SER A 598 7.42 -13.75 -20.08
N TYR A 599 8.07 -12.76 -20.67
CA TYR A 599 7.98 -11.35 -20.32
C TYR A 599 6.78 -10.67 -20.96
N SER A 600 6.48 -10.95 -22.21
CA SER A 600 5.32 -10.47 -22.95
C SER A 600 4.73 -11.59 -23.79
N ASP A 601 3.42 -11.67 -23.87
CA ASP A 601 2.72 -12.63 -24.73
C ASP A 601 1.60 -11.95 -25.53
N PHE A 602 1.15 -12.60 -26.62
CA PHE A 602 0.08 -12.11 -27.47
C PHE A 602 -1.28 -12.02 -26.77
N ASP A 603 -1.48 -12.87 -25.75
CA ASP A 603 -2.74 -13.02 -25.01
C ASP A 603 -2.67 -12.44 -23.59
N THR A 604 -1.76 -11.55 -23.32
CA THR A 604 -1.61 -10.80 -22.05
C THR A 604 -2.85 -9.99 -21.70
N TYR A 605 -3.20 -9.96 -20.42
CA TYR A 605 -4.37 -9.26 -19.88
C TYR A 605 -4.01 -7.99 -19.11
N ASP A 606 -2.79 -7.86 -18.61
CA ASP A 606 -2.30 -6.69 -17.90
C ASP A 606 -1.37 -5.80 -18.74
N LYS A 607 -1.01 -4.63 -18.21
CA LYS A 607 -0.07 -3.68 -18.81
C LYS A 607 1.34 -3.81 -18.23
N ASN A 608 1.59 -4.82 -17.41
CA ASN A 608 2.83 -4.98 -16.64
C ASN A 608 3.98 -5.63 -17.42
N ASN A 609 3.75 -6.03 -18.67
CA ASN A 609 4.78 -6.64 -19.51
C ASN A 609 6.08 -5.82 -19.57
N ARG A 610 5.97 -4.47 -19.62
CA ARG A 610 7.12 -3.58 -19.63
C ARG A 610 7.99 -3.68 -18.39
N TYR A 611 7.38 -3.93 -17.24
CA TYR A 611 8.07 -4.04 -15.96
C TYR A 611 8.70 -5.42 -15.77
N ARG A 612 8.07 -6.48 -16.28
CA ARG A 612 8.61 -7.85 -16.30
C ARG A 612 9.97 -7.92 -17.01
N LEU A 613 10.21 -7.07 -18.02
CA LEU A 613 11.50 -6.97 -18.71
C LEU A 613 12.67 -6.65 -17.76
N MET A 614 12.39 -6.04 -16.60
CA MET A 614 13.44 -5.70 -15.63
C MET A 614 13.98 -6.91 -14.86
N ASP A 615 13.26 -8.05 -14.85
CA ASP A 615 13.73 -9.31 -14.27
C ASP A 615 14.78 -10.04 -15.15
N MET A 616 14.91 -9.62 -16.39
CA MET A 616 15.87 -10.20 -17.35
C MET A 616 17.29 -10.15 -16.82
N SER A 617 17.95 -11.29 -16.66
CA SER A 617 19.28 -11.42 -16.08
C SER A 617 20.07 -12.57 -16.68
N ALA A 618 21.40 -12.52 -16.60
CA ALA A 618 22.26 -13.64 -17.01
C ALA A 618 22.18 -14.74 -15.94
N ARG A 619 21.97 -16.00 -16.36
CA ARG A 619 21.72 -17.15 -15.49
C ARG A 619 22.74 -18.28 -15.75
N ASP A 620 22.29 -19.42 -16.27
CA ASP A 620 23.11 -20.62 -16.47
C ASP A 620 23.63 -20.80 -17.90
N CYS A 621 23.47 -21.98 -18.50
CA CYS A 621 23.82 -22.30 -19.87
C CYS A 621 22.70 -21.93 -20.85
N ASN A 622 22.87 -22.23 -22.14
CA ASN A 622 21.83 -21.98 -23.14
C ASN A 622 21.63 -23.15 -24.12
N ARG A 623 20.37 -23.40 -24.46
CA ARG A 623 19.94 -24.34 -25.49
C ARG A 623 19.03 -23.63 -26.48
N ASP A 624 19.63 -22.71 -27.23
CA ASP A 624 18.93 -21.78 -28.12
C ASP A 624 17.92 -22.46 -29.06
N GLY A 625 18.22 -23.65 -29.58
CA GLY A 625 17.36 -24.32 -30.55
C GLY A 625 15.99 -24.72 -29.96
N ALA A 626 15.96 -25.16 -28.73
CA ALA A 626 14.70 -25.48 -28.06
C ALA A 626 13.84 -24.23 -27.85
N ALA A 627 14.44 -23.17 -27.28
CA ALA A 627 13.77 -21.88 -27.06
C ALA A 627 13.30 -21.24 -28.38
N LEU A 628 14.16 -21.29 -29.40
CA LEU A 628 13.86 -20.78 -30.76
C LEU A 628 12.64 -21.50 -31.37
N ARG A 629 12.53 -22.83 -31.21
CA ARG A 629 11.38 -23.60 -31.70
C ARG A 629 10.11 -23.18 -30.98
N PHE A 630 10.15 -22.96 -29.68
CA PHE A 630 8.98 -22.51 -28.90
C PHE A 630 8.44 -21.18 -29.44
N VAL A 631 9.30 -20.17 -29.52
CA VAL A 631 8.91 -18.82 -29.98
C VAL A 631 8.47 -18.83 -31.45
N ALA A 632 9.20 -19.54 -32.31
CA ALA A 632 8.87 -19.65 -33.72
C ALA A 632 7.55 -20.38 -33.98
N GLU A 633 7.23 -21.42 -33.20
CA GLU A 633 5.97 -22.16 -33.31
C GLU A 633 4.78 -21.27 -32.88
N LYS A 634 4.90 -20.56 -31.74
CA LYS A 634 3.87 -19.57 -31.32
C LYS A 634 3.67 -18.49 -32.38
N LEU A 635 4.76 -17.92 -32.91
CA LEU A 635 4.67 -16.88 -33.92
C LEU A 635 4.09 -17.40 -35.25
N SER A 636 4.40 -18.66 -35.62
CA SER A 636 3.86 -19.27 -36.84
C SER A 636 2.34 -19.37 -36.86
N LYS A 637 1.72 -19.54 -35.68
CA LYS A 637 0.26 -19.64 -35.48
C LYS A 637 -0.47 -18.29 -35.56
N GLN A 638 0.26 -17.16 -35.50
CA GLN A 638 -0.35 -15.85 -35.64
C GLN A 638 -0.93 -15.65 -37.05
N THR A 639 -2.00 -14.89 -37.14
CA THR A 639 -2.69 -14.61 -38.41
C THR A 639 -2.03 -13.51 -39.24
N SER A 640 -0.97 -12.91 -38.75
CA SER A 640 -0.27 -11.79 -39.38
C SER A 640 0.40 -12.20 -40.68
N GLU A 641 0.39 -11.31 -41.67
CA GLU A 641 1.04 -11.51 -42.95
C GLU A 641 2.57 -11.54 -42.83
N VAL A 642 3.12 -10.68 -41.97
CA VAL A 642 4.54 -10.57 -41.71
C VAL A 642 4.84 -11.01 -40.28
N LYS A 643 5.70 -11.99 -40.15
CA LYS A 643 6.12 -12.56 -38.86
C LYS A 643 7.62 -12.44 -38.74
N ILE A 644 8.08 -11.61 -37.82
CA ILE A 644 9.49 -11.35 -37.57
C ILE A 644 9.86 -11.91 -36.21
N LEU A 645 10.83 -12.79 -36.16
CA LEU A 645 11.45 -13.26 -34.92
C LEU A 645 12.88 -12.75 -34.83
N MET A 646 13.21 -12.08 -33.76
CA MET A 646 14.58 -11.61 -33.50
C MET A 646 15.10 -12.38 -32.27
N ILE A 647 16.29 -12.95 -32.43
CA ILE A 647 17.03 -13.57 -31.33
C ILE A 647 18.20 -12.66 -30.93
N ILE A 648 18.36 -12.41 -29.64
CA ILE A 648 19.49 -11.68 -29.05
C ILE A 648 20.32 -12.69 -28.29
N CYS A 649 21.48 -13.05 -28.78
CA CYS A 649 22.40 -14.01 -28.20
C CYS A 649 23.86 -13.70 -28.56
N ASP A 650 24.81 -14.36 -27.89
CA ASP A 650 26.23 -14.28 -28.21
C ASP A 650 26.67 -15.29 -29.31
N GLY A 651 25.74 -16.11 -29.80
CA GLY A 651 25.96 -17.12 -30.84
C GLY A 651 26.79 -18.31 -30.37
N GLN A 652 26.80 -18.62 -29.09
CA GLN A 652 27.53 -19.75 -28.51
C GLN A 652 26.58 -20.69 -27.76
N PRO A 653 25.80 -21.52 -28.45
CA PRO A 653 25.03 -22.57 -27.77
C PRO A 653 25.94 -23.45 -26.93
N ASN A 654 25.65 -23.56 -25.64
CA ASN A 654 26.45 -24.35 -24.71
C ASN A 654 25.60 -24.96 -23.62
N ASP A 655 25.19 -26.19 -23.83
CA ASP A 655 24.53 -27.04 -22.87
C ASP A 655 24.94 -28.50 -23.06
N ASP A 656 24.65 -29.34 -22.09
CA ASP A 656 24.97 -30.79 -22.15
C ASP A 656 24.46 -31.46 -23.43
N GLY A 657 25.39 -31.94 -24.27
CA GLY A 657 25.04 -32.57 -25.54
C GLY A 657 24.51 -31.62 -26.63
N TYR A 658 24.57 -30.29 -26.40
CA TYR A 658 24.12 -29.29 -27.36
C TYR A 658 25.13 -28.13 -27.46
N SER A 659 26.17 -28.29 -28.24
CA SER A 659 27.22 -27.30 -28.41
C SER A 659 27.92 -27.41 -29.78
N GLY A 660 28.72 -26.39 -30.13
CA GLY A 660 29.59 -26.36 -31.32
C GLY A 660 28.84 -26.50 -32.65
N SER A 661 29.49 -27.12 -33.64
CA SER A 661 28.96 -27.20 -35.00
C SER A 661 27.62 -27.94 -35.15
N ALA A 662 27.35 -28.89 -34.29
CA ALA A 662 26.08 -29.64 -34.29
C ALA A 662 24.91 -28.73 -33.88
N ALA A 663 25.08 -27.92 -32.82
CA ALA A 663 24.09 -26.94 -32.39
C ALA A 663 23.90 -25.82 -33.44
N GLU A 664 24.98 -25.33 -34.05
CA GLU A 664 24.90 -24.37 -35.16
C GLU A 664 24.12 -24.93 -36.36
N ALA A 665 24.30 -26.23 -36.68
CA ALA A 665 23.60 -26.89 -37.79
C ALA A 665 22.08 -27.01 -37.46
N ASP A 666 21.74 -27.32 -36.22
CA ASP A 666 20.33 -27.35 -35.77
C ASP A 666 19.69 -25.97 -35.88
N LEU A 667 20.34 -24.90 -35.42
CA LEU A 667 19.83 -23.53 -35.53
C LEU A 667 19.60 -23.10 -36.98
N ARG A 668 20.51 -23.42 -37.88
CA ARG A 668 20.33 -23.21 -39.35
C ARG A 668 19.14 -24.00 -39.88
N GLY A 669 18.97 -25.26 -39.42
CA GLY A 669 17.83 -26.12 -39.78
C GLY A 669 16.50 -25.51 -39.34
N ILE A 670 16.42 -25.03 -38.09
CA ILE A 670 15.25 -24.36 -37.53
C ILE A 670 14.88 -23.12 -38.33
N LYS A 671 15.90 -22.27 -38.67
CA LYS A 671 15.68 -21.07 -39.48
C LYS A 671 15.06 -21.43 -40.85
N LEU A 672 15.53 -22.44 -41.51
CA LEU A 672 15.00 -22.88 -42.81
C LEU A 672 13.60 -23.48 -42.68
N GLU A 673 13.35 -24.26 -41.62
CA GLU A 673 12.03 -24.84 -41.33
C GLU A 673 10.96 -23.77 -41.15
N TYR A 674 11.23 -22.81 -40.30
CA TYR A 674 10.25 -21.77 -39.99
C TYR A 674 10.12 -20.68 -41.06
N ALA A 675 11.16 -20.47 -41.88
CA ALA A 675 11.05 -19.65 -43.08
C ALA A 675 9.98 -20.19 -44.06
N ARG A 676 9.86 -21.53 -44.18
CA ARG A 676 8.78 -22.17 -44.96
C ARG A 676 7.40 -21.97 -44.35
N LYS A 677 7.30 -21.76 -43.01
CA LYS A 677 6.08 -21.42 -42.29
C LYS A 677 5.80 -19.91 -42.28
N GLY A 678 6.59 -19.10 -43.00
CA GLY A 678 6.41 -17.66 -43.11
C GLY A 678 7.01 -16.83 -41.97
N VAL A 679 7.82 -17.43 -41.09
CA VAL A 679 8.50 -16.72 -40.01
C VAL A 679 9.91 -16.33 -40.47
N LYS A 680 10.23 -15.04 -40.48
CA LYS A 680 11.56 -14.51 -40.80
C LYS A 680 12.38 -14.36 -39.52
N ILE A 681 13.45 -15.14 -39.40
CA ILE A 681 14.32 -15.16 -38.21
C ILE A 681 15.58 -14.32 -38.50
N TYR A 682 15.80 -13.34 -37.60
CA TYR A 682 16.96 -12.47 -37.57
C TYR A 682 17.67 -12.62 -36.22
N ALA A 683 19.00 -12.39 -36.23
CA ALA A 683 19.75 -12.40 -34.97
C ALA A 683 20.33 -11.02 -34.68
N ALA A 684 20.43 -10.67 -33.42
CA ALA A 684 21.05 -9.43 -32.95
C ALA A 684 22.44 -9.75 -32.39
N ALA A 685 23.48 -9.11 -32.92
CA ALA A 685 24.86 -9.23 -32.47
C ALA A 685 25.26 -8.06 -31.58
N ILE A 686 26.09 -8.34 -30.57
CA ILE A 686 26.63 -7.33 -29.64
C ILE A 686 28.16 -7.41 -29.70
N GLY A 687 28.81 -6.34 -30.16
CA GLY A 687 30.27 -6.23 -30.18
C GLY A 687 30.94 -7.27 -31.09
N GLU A 688 31.82 -8.10 -30.54
CA GLU A 688 32.65 -9.08 -31.27
C GLU A 688 31.93 -10.36 -31.69
N ASP A 689 30.63 -10.53 -31.32
CA ASP A 689 29.86 -11.75 -31.59
C ASP A 689 29.42 -11.88 -33.07
N ARG A 690 29.56 -10.81 -33.86
CA ARG A 690 29.14 -10.71 -35.25
C ARG A 690 29.60 -11.89 -36.13
N PRO A 691 30.86 -12.34 -36.17
CA PRO A 691 31.27 -13.42 -37.07
C PRO A 691 30.60 -14.75 -36.77
N ARG A 692 30.25 -15.01 -35.51
CA ARG A 692 29.54 -16.23 -35.08
C ARG A 692 28.10 -16.18 -35.52
N ILE A 693 27.43 -15.07 -35.22
CA ILE A 693 26.03 -14.81 -35.56
C ILE A 693 25.84 -14.88 -37.11
N GLU A 694 26.75 -14.27 -37.89
CA GLU A 694 26.72 -14.32 -39.36
C GLU A 694 26.88 -15.74 -39.89
N ARG A 695 27.73 -16.58 -39.27
CA ARG A 695 27.89 -17.99 -39.64
C ARG A 695 26.63 -18.83 -39.43
N ILE A 696 25.84 -18.52 -38.40
CA ILE A 696 24.62 -19.26 -38.06
C ILE A 696 23.41 -18.71 -38.83
N TYR A 697 23.25 -17.38 -38.84
CA TYR A 697 22.05 -16.72 -39.35
C TYR A 697 22.27 -16.03 -40.73
N GLY A 698 23.48 -16.05 -41.28
CA GLY A 698 23.79 -15.42 -42.56
C GLY A 698 23.59 -13.90 -42.53
N ASP A 699 23.23 -13.29 -43.67
CA ASP A 699 23.04 -11.84 -43.83
C ASP A 699 21.83 -11.28 -42.98
N GLY A 700 21.13 -12.12 -42.27
CA GLY A 700 19.96 -11.75 -41.44
C GLY A 700 20.37 -11.38 -40.03
N TYR A 701 21.36 -10.51 -39.82
CA TYR A 701 21.71 -10.05 -38.49
C TYR A 701 21.57 -8.52 -38.35
N LEU A 702 21.42 -8.09 -37.10
CA LEU A 702 21.37 -6.70 -36.65
C LEU A 702 22.54 -6.46 -35.70
N ASP A 703 23.24 -5.36 -35.85
CA ASP A 703 24.24 -4.94 -34.88
C ASP A 703 23.60 -4.00 -33.86
N ILE A 704 23.41 -4.47 -32.61
CA ILE A 704 22.85 -3.67 -31.53
C ILE A 704 23.91 -3.14 -30.56
N THR A 705 25.18 -3.12 -30.97
CA THR A 705 26.28 -2.55 -30.20
C THR A 705 26.04 -1.06 -29.93
N ASN A 706 25.49 -0.33 -30.90
CA ASN A 706 25.10 1.06 -30.76
C ASN A 706 23.58 1.20 -30.76
N LEU A 707 22.99 1.33 -29.58
CA LEU A 707 21.54 1.47 -29.42
C LEU A 707 20.95 2.72 -30.11
N GLN A 708 21.75 3.77 -30.38
CA GLN A 708 21.29 4.96 -31.10
C GLN A 708 20.95 4.67 -32.57
N GLU A 709 21.57 3.64 -33.17
CA GLU A 709 21.33 3.22 -34.54
C GLU A 709 20.18 2.20 -34.67
N LEU A 710 19.76 1.62 -33.56
CA LEU A 710 18.67 0.64 -33.48
C LEU A 710 17.40 1.06 -34.25
N PRO A 711 16.88 2.31 -34.12
CA PRO A 711 15.71 2.73 -34.87
C PRO A 711 15.86 2.65 -36.39
N VAL A 712 17.01 3.00 -36.90
CA VAL A 712 17.31 2.95 -38.38
C VAL A 712 17.39 1.50 -38.84
N MET A 713 18.12 0.67 -38.12
CA MET A 713 18.30 -0.74 -38.47
C MET A 713 16.98 -1.53 -38.43
N LEU A 714 16.18 -1.35 -37.36
CA LEU A 714 14.86 -2.00 -37.24
C LEU A 714 13.90 -1.51 -38.33
N THR A 715 13.91 -0.22 -38.64
CA THR A 715 13.09 0.32 -39.75
C THR A 715 13.44 -0.37 -41.06
N ASN A 716 14.74 -0.47 -41.40
CA ASN A 716 15.20 -1.12 -42.60
C ASN A 716 14.83 -2.62 -42.65
N LEU A 717 14.93 -3.31 -41.51
CA LEU A 717 14.58 -4.71 -41.40
C LEU A 717 13.08 -4.91 -41.62
N ILE A 718 12.23 -4.10 -40.94
CA ILE A 718 10.77 -4.16 -41.12
C ILE A 718 10.41 -3.88 -42.58
N VAL A 719 10.96 -2.82 -43.18
CA VAL A 719 10.67 -2.45 -44.59
C VAL A 719 11.08 -3.54 -45.56
N ARG A 720 12.26 -4.17 -45.39
CA ARG A 720 12.72 -5.32 -46.22
C ARG A 720 11.86 -6.58 -46.01
N SER A 721 11.27 -6.70 -44.84
CA SER A 721 10.43 -7.87 -44.52
C SER A 721 9.02 -7.78 -45.10
N LEU A 722 8.60 -6.61 -45.54
CA LEU A 722 7.27 -6.40 -46.14
C LEU A 722 7.20 -7.04 -47.53
N PRO A 723 6.04 -7.65 -47.91
CA PRO A 723 5.84 -8.14 -49.28
C PRO A 723 5.91 -6.98 -50.27
N HIS A 724 6.59 -7.21 -51.42
CA HIS A 724 6.78 -6.23 -52.50
C HIS A 724 5.48 -5.94 -53.24
#